data_bd914b3acd87fd0e73ebbb4f1e5f9e9b
#
_entry.id   bd914b3acd87fd0e73ebbb4f1e5f9e9b
#
_cell.length_a   1.000
_cell.length_b   1.000
_cell.length_c   1.000
_cell.angle_alpha   90.00
_cell.angle_beta   90.00
_cell.angle_gamma   90.00
#
_symmetry.space_group_name_H-M   'P 1'
#
loop_
_entity.id
_entity.type
_entity.pdbx_description
1 polymer ?
#
loop_
_entity_poly.entity_id
_entity_poly.type
_entity_poly.pdbx_seq_one_letter_code
_entity_poly.pdbx_strand_id
1 'polypeptide(L)'
;MTKARRFGLALLAVLFAVPLQAGWASLGAMPEPRRDGRSLVFHNAQGTVALTMLAPEILRVRFAPGPALGRDHSYAVVKGDVGDPGASFDVGAAQSVVRTAALRVTVRHDPFRISLATAGGDSLDEDDPLRGIAFAGTETRVWKRLRDDEHVYGFGEKTGRLDKRGRGLGGYGYVMWNSDTYAYGDDTDPIYVSVPFFMVMRGGRAHGFFLDNTFRASFSVGREDQNLLSFGAAGGELNYYFIDGPTPKQVVSRYTELTGRTPLPPRWALGYHQCRYSYYPESKVRFIAENFRQRRIPADVIWLDIHYEEGYNPFTWDHERFPDPPRMIKDLRAQGFRLVTIVDPHPKKQKGWWVYDTGLARDAFVKNPDGSVHEAPVWPSNAEKDPGPSVFPDFTKPAARDWWGGLMKFYTDDGVAGIWNDMNEPAVFVDPTHTMALDVRHDNEGQPTDEREIHNVYGMLNSRATFEGLARLRPDERPFVLTRATFAGGQRYAALWPGDNVSSWAHLRATIPMFANLGLSGFSFVGADIGGFAEVPTAELYTRWLQLGVFYPFMRTHTTFGTPDQEPWSYGTFHEALNRRAIEMRYELLPEVYSVMEEASRTGIPAFRPLLLEYPDDPATWERDDEFLFGSDLLVAPVLREGAGDREVYLPAGDWYDYYRGWRFEGRRTHLVPVTMEAIPVFVRGGAFLFRQPVVQHTGEMSGRPLRVAVFPAARSESSLYEDAGEGVGYRQGAYSRRRFAQKRDGDRVTIEVGAPEGSWRPAPRDVVFELRGVGEPSRVTAGGASLARLEAPRLATEPAGWTRTDQGVLLVKLRDRAEAFTVSIEP
;
A
#
# COMPACT_ATOMS: atom_id res chain seq x y z
N MET A 1 56.27 -48.25 -40.12
CA MET A 1 55.70 -49.34 -39.30
C MET A 1 55.62 -48.83 -37.88
N THR A 2 54.48 -48.26 -37.40
CA THR A 2 54.19 -48.13 -36.01
C THR A 2 52.67 -47.91 -35.85
N LYS A 3 52.05 -48.83 -35.14
CA LYS A 3 50.61 -48.96 -34.94
C LYS A 3 50.11 -47.86 -33.99
N ALA A 4 49.15 -47.05 -34.40
CA ALA A 4 48.39 -46.16 -33.55
C ALA A 4 47.25 -46.93 -32.84
N ARG A 5 47.29 -47.03 -31.52
CA ARG A 5 46.21 -47.55 -30.68
C ARG A 5 45.24 -46.39 -30.38
N ARG A 6 44.00 -46.55 -30.80
CA ARG A 6 42.86 -45.68 -30.36
C ARG A 6 42.45 -46.10 -28.94
N PHE A 7 42.61 -45.18 -27.96
CA PHE A 7 41.96 -45.28 -26.66
C PHE A 7 40.62 -44.55 -26.74
N GLY A 8 39.54 -45.30 -26.60
CA GLY A 8 38.23 -44.74 -26.44
C GLY A 8 38.08 -44.26 -24.97
N LEU A 9 37.89 -42.94 -24.74
CA LEU A 9 37.51 -42.42 -23.43
C LEU A 9 35.96 -42.58 -23.31
N ALA A 10 35.54 -43.49 -22.47
CA ALA A 10 34.17 -43.53 -21.97
C ALA A 10 34.01 -42.45 -20.92
N LEU A 11 33.27 -41.35 -21.22
CA LEU A 11 32.91 -40.34 -20.26
C LEU A 11 31.81 -40.93 -19.34
N LEU A 12 32.21 -41.35 -18.11
CA LEU A 12 31.26 -41.61 -17.02
C LEU A 12 30.74 -40.24 -16.54
N ALA A 13 29.53 -39.89 -16.85
CA ALA A 13 28.81 -38.80 -16.23
C ALA A 13 28.51 -39.19 -14.78
N VAL A 14 29.39 -38.81 -13.86
CA VAL A 14 29.09 -38.90 -12.42
C VAL A 14 28.16 -37.72 -12.11
N LEU A 15 26.87 -37.99 -11.98
CA LEU A 15 25.91 -37.09 -11.37
C LEU A 15 26.32 -36.87 -9.90
N PHE A 16 26.98 -35.77 -9.61
CA PHE A 16 27.17 -35.32 -8.25
C PHE A 16 25.80 -34.83 -7.77
N ALA A 17 25.12 -35.66 -6.99
CA ALA A 17 24.05 -35.21 -6.13
C ALA A 17 24.68 -34.23 -5.13
N VAL A 18 24.42 -32.92 -5.30
CA VAL A 18 24.78 -31.93 -4.30
C VAL A 18 23.97 -32.29 -3.05
N PRO A 19 24.58 -32.60 -1.90
CA PRO A 19 23.83 -32.95 -0.72
C PRO A 19 22.99 -31.73 -0.31
N LEU A 20 21.72 -31.96 0.08
CA LEU A 20 21.00 -30.99 0.91
C LEU A 20 21.94 -30.51 2.03
N GLN A 21 22.00 -29.21 2.27
CA GLN A 21 22.76 -28.67 3.41
C GLN A 21 22.50 -29.54 4.64
N ALA A 22 23.53 -29.91 5.36
CA ALA A 22 23.42 -30.86 6.48
C ALA A 22 22.32 -30.42 7.46
N GLY A 23 21.24 -31.20 7.59
CA GLY A 23 20.13 -30.94 8.48
C GLY A 23 18.73 -30.92 7.85
N TRP A 24 18.57 -30.70 6.53
CA TRP A 24 17.26 -30.72 5.88
C TRP A 24 16.79 -32.13 5.51
N ALA A 25 15.55 -32.45 5.93
CA ALA A 25 14.86 -33.68 5.56
C ALA A 25 13.83 -33.40 4.46
N SER A 26 13.98 -34.09 3.30
CA SER A 26 12.98 -34.01 2.22
C SER A 26 11.81 -34.93 2.47
N LEU A 27 10.66 -34.69 1.81
CA LEU A 27 9.48 -35.53 1.92
C LEU A 27 9.67 -36.93 1.30
N GLY A 28 10.68 -37.10 0.41
CA GLY A 28 10.92 -38.39 -0.28
C GLY A 28 9.74 -38.81 -1.16
N ALA A 29 9.46 -40.13 -1.14
CA ALA A 29 8.29 -40.69 -1.79
C ALA A 29 7.03 -40.51 -0.95
N MET A 30 5.95 -40.04 -1.59
CA MET A 30 4.62 -39.98 -0.99
C MET A 30 3.72 -41.03 -1.64
N PRO A 31 2.89 -41.76 -0.86
CA PRO A 31 1.91 -42.67 -1.43
C PRO A 31 0.82 -41.95 -2.20
N GLU A 32 -0.05 -42.70 -2.84
CA GLU A 32 -1.26 -42.19 -3.48
C GLU A 32 -2.10 -41.36 -2.48
N PRO A 33 -2.55 -40.16 -2.86
CA PRO A 33 -3.27 -39.29 -1.95
C PRO A 33 -4.71 -39.74 -1.70
N ARG A 34 -5.22 -39.41 -0.51
CA ARG A 34 -6.66 -39.42 -0.25
C ARG A 34 -7.28 -38.12 -0.80
N ARG A 35 -8.33 -38.28 -1.57
CA ARG A 35 -9.15 -37.13 -1.94
C ARG A 35 -10.07 -36.72 -0.79
N ASP A 36 -10.13 -35.43 -0.49
CA ASP A 36 -11.00 -34.85 0.54
C ASP A 36 -11.66 -33.57 -0.04
N GLY A 37 -12.87 -33.71 -0.56
CA GLY A 37 -13.56 -32.62 -1.24
C GLY A 37 -12.77 -32.05 -2.41
N ARG A 38 -12.33 -30.80 -2.26
CA ARG A 38 -11.48 -30.08 -3.23
C ARG A 38 -9.96 -30.18 -2.93
N SER A 39 -9.57 -31.11 -2.07
CA SER A 39 -8.18 -31.32 -1.66
C SER A 39 -7.67 -32.71 -2.04
N LEU A 40 -6.35 -32.80 -2.28
CA LEU A 40 -5.56 -34.01 -2.26
C LEU A 40 -4.67 -34.00 -1.02
N VAL A 41 -4.79 -35.02 -0.17
CA VAL A 41 -4.03 -35.15 1.07
C VAL A 41 -3.07 -36.34 0.95
N PHE A 42 -1.77 -36.01 1.01
CA PHE A 42 -0.65 -36.95 1.01
C PHE A 42 -0.12 -37.10 2.43
N HIS A 43 0.27 -38.32 2.81
CA HIS A 43 0.85 -38.58 4.11
C HIS A 43 1.90 -39.69 4.05
N ASN A 44 3.04 -39.48 4.73
CA ASN A 44 4.06 -40.49 4.99
C ASN A 44 4.71 -40.23 6.37
N ALA A 45 5.78 -40.98 6.68
CA ALA A 45 6.48 -40.84 7.97
C ALA A 45 7.16 -39.46 8.15
N GLN A 46 7.40 -38.70 7.10
CA GLN A 46 8.02 -37.37 7.15
C GLN A 46 7.01 -36.22 7.39
N GLY A 47 5.76 -36.43 6.98
CA GLY A 47 4.75 -35.38 7.16
C GLY A 47 3.47 -35.53 6.35
N THR A 48 2.63 -34.56 6.48
CA THR A 48 1.33 -34.45 5.79
C THR A 48 1.31 -33.23 4.89
N VAL A 49 0.92 -33.43 3.61
CA VAL A 49 0.74 -32.33 2.63
C VAL A 49 -0.71 -32.32 2.16
N ALA A 50 -1.35 -31.15 2.15
CA ALA A 50 -2.65 -30.95 1.53
C ALA A 50 -2.55 -29.92 0.40
N LEU A 51 -3.04 -30.25 -0.78
CA LEU A 51 -3.22 -29.37 -1.93
C LEU A 51 -4.70 -29.10 -2.11
N THR A 52 -5.13 -27.86 -1.91
CA THR A 52 -6.55 -27.46 -1.96
C THR A 52 -6.78 -26.46 -3.07
N MET A 53 -7.63 -26.75 -4.03
CA MET A 53 -8.08 -25.76 -4.99
C MET A 53 -9.16 -24.87 -4.36
N LEU A 54 -8.89 -23.58 -4.21
CA LEU A 54 -9.84 -22.61 -3.64
C LEU A 54 -10.70 -21.95 -4.74
N ALA A 55 -10.09 -21.66 -5.87
CA ALA A 55 -10.71 -21.11 -7.08
C ALA A 55 -10.03 -21.73 -8.32
N PRO A 56 -10.54 -21.53 -9.53
CA PRO A 56 -9.85 -21.99 -10.74
C PRO A 56 -8.39 -21.53 -10.82
N GLU A 57 -8.04 -20.38 -10.25
CA GLU A 57 -6.74 -19.73 -10.32
C GLU A 57 -5.95 -19.79 -9.01
N ILE A 58 -6.52 -20.35 -7.92
CA ILE A 58 -5.89 -20.31 -6.60
C ILE A 58 -5.72 -21.71 -6.03
N LEU A 59 -4.45 -22.10 -5.85
CA LEU A 59 -4.04 -23.30 -5.15
C LEU A 59 -3.49 -22.94 -3.78
N ARG A 60 -3.94 -23.61 -2.72
CA ARG A 60 -3.34 -23.57 -1.38
C ARG A 60 -2.58 -24.86 -1.13
N VAL A 61 -1.34 -24.74 -0.66
CA VAL A 61 -0.51 -25.86 -0.24
C VAL A 61 -0.19 -25.72 1.23
N ARG A 62 -0.53 -26.75 2.02
CA ARG A 62 -0.18 -26.85 3.45
C ARG A 62 0.73 -28.06 3.64
N PHE A 63 1.80 -27.89 4.38
CA PHE A 63 2.69 -28.97 4.82
C PHE A 63 3.02 -28.79 6.31
N ALA A 64 2.91 -29.88 7.05
CA ALA A 64 3.41 -29.99 8.41
C ALA A 64 4.28 -31.27 8.56
N PRO A 65 5.44 -31.18 9.24
CA PRO A 65 6.14 -32.38 9.72
C PRO A 65 5.23 -33.16 10.67
N GLY A 66 5.18 -34.51 10.52
CA GLY A 66 4.36 -35.34 11.38
C GLY A 66 3.00 -35.79 10.79
N PRO A 67 2.14 -36.44 11.62
CA PRO A 67 1.01 -37.21 11.12
C PRO A 67 -0.20 -36.39 10.68
N ALA A 68 -0.30 -35.10 11.05
CA ALA A 68 -1.46 -34.26 10.76
C ALA A 68 -1.08 -32.79 10.58
N LEU A 69 -1.92 -32.07 9.86
CA LEU A 69 -1.88 -30.60 9.80
C LEU A 69 -2.39 -30.03 11.12
N GLY A 70 -1.89 -28.85 11.49
CA GLY A 70 -2.35 -28.10 12.66
C GLY A 70 -3.67 -27.37 12.42
N ARG A 71 -3.97 -26.44 13.33
CA ARG A 71 -5.14 -25.57 13.26
C ARG A 71 -5.19 -24.84 11.92
N ASP A 72 -6.34 -24.88 11.24
CA ASP A 72 -6.59 -24.04 10.07
C ASP A 72 -7.03 -22.65 10.50
N HIS A 73 -6.07 -21.74 10.63
CA HIS A 73 -6.25 -20.38 11.10
C HIS A 73 -5.33 -19.44 10.35
N SER A 74 -5.78 -18.22 10.11
CA SER A 74 -5.00 -17.15 9.51
C SER A 74 -5.42 -15.78 10.06
N TYR A 75 -4.45 -14.96 10.39
CA TYR A 75 -4.66 -13.54 10.68
C TYR A 75 -4.81 -12.69 9.42
N ALA A 76 -4.25 -13.14 8.30
CA ALA A 76 -4.22 -12.43 7.03
C ALA A 76 -5.43 -12.72 6.15
N VAL A 77 -5.80 -13.99 5.99
CA VAL A 77 -6.86 -14.43 5.07
C VAL A 77 -8.23 -14.21 5.67
N VAL A 78 -9.10 -13.50 4.96
CA VAL A 78 -10.48 -13.20 5.39
C VAL A 78 -11.53 -13.90 4.55
N LYS A 79 -11.17 -14.39 3.38
CA LYS A 79 -12.06 -15.08 2.45
C LYS A 79 -11.45 -16.41 2.02
N GLY A 80 -11.65 -17.44 2.84
CA GLY A 80 -11.17 -18.80 2.55
C GLY A 80 -12.00 -19.56 1.52
N ASP A 81 -13.22 -19.11 1.22
CA ASP A 81 -14.08 -19.61 0.15
C ASP A 81 -14.22 -18.52 -0.92
N VAL A 82 -13.51 -18.70 -2.02
CA VAL A 82 -13.49 -17.77 -3.18
C VAL A 82 -14.26 -18.32 -4.38
N GLY A 83 -15.07 -19.38 -4.18
CA GLY A 83 -15.95 -19.96 -5.18
C GLY A 83 -15.70 -21.44 -5.47
N ASP A 84 -16.47 -22.00 -6.39
CA ASP A 84 -16.28 -23.36 -6.88
C ASP A 84 -15.09 -23.41 -7.85
N PRO A 85 -14.02 -24.16 -7.55
CA PRO A 85 -12.89 -24.29 -8.47
C PRO A 85 -13.21 -25.06 -9.77
N GLY A 86 -14.33 -25.77 -9.86
CA GLY A 86 -14.63 -26.65 -10.99
C GLY A 86 -13.52 -27.68 -11.24
N ALA A 87 -12.87 -28.17 -10.18
CA ALA A 87 -11.67 -28.96 -10.28
C ALA A 87 -11.96 -30.45 -10.56
N SER A 88 -11.26 -31.02 -11.54
CA SER A 88 -11.20 -32.48 -11.78
C SER A 88 -9.90 -33.04 -11.24
N PHE A 89 -9.96 -34.25 -10.68
CA PHE A 89 -8.85 -34.93 -10.02
C PHE A 89 -8.59 -36.28 -10.71
N ASP A 90 -7.38 -36.44 -11.20
CA ASP A 90 -6.86 -37.69 -11.79
C ASP A 90 -5.75 -38.21 -10.90
N VAL A 91 -6.04 -39.27 -10.12
CA VAL A 91 -5.14 -39.82 -9.10
C VAL A 91 -4.59 -41.11 -9.63
N GLY A 92 -3.26 -41.17 -9.80
CA GLY A 92 -2.54 -42.37 -10.26
C GLY A 92 -1.39 -42.73 -9.30
N ALA A 93 -0.82 -43.92 -9.48
CA ALA A 93 0.20 -44.45 -8.56
C ALA A 93 1.51 -43.65 -8.55
N ALA A 94 1.93 -43.05 -9.65
CA ALA A 94 3.20 -42.30 -9.75
C ALA A 94 3.02 -40.79 -9.71
N GLN A 95 1.85 -40.32 -10.11
CA GLN A 95 1.51 -38.88 -10.13
C GLN A 95 0.01 -38.66 -9.99
N SER A 96 -0.35 -37.49 -9.49
CA SER A 96 -1.72 -37.01 -9.49
C SER A 96 -1.80 -35.69 -10.26
N VAL A 97 -2.93 -35.46 -10.95
CA VAL A 97 -3.16 -34.23 -11.73
C VAL A 97 -4.50 -33.62 -11.34
N VAL A 98 -4.47 -32.34 -10.96
CA VAL A 98 -5.68 -31.53 -10.75
C VAL A 98 -5.81 -30.55 -11.91
N ARG A 99 -7.01 -30.44 -12.48
CA ARG A 99 -7.29 -29.52 -13.61
C ARG A 99 -8.48 -28.64 -13.26
N THR A 100 -8.32 -27.35 -13.53
CA THR A 100 -9.38 -26.35 -13.50
C THR A 100 -9.48 -25.66 -14.87
N ALA A 101 -10.36 -24.67 -14.99
CA ALA A 101 -10.43 -23.84 -16.20
C ALA A 101 -9.15 -22.99 -16.42
N ALA A 102 -8.38 -22.70 -15.36
CA ALA A 102 -7.17 -21.86 -15.41
C ALA A 102 -5.87 -22.65 -15.27
N LEU A 103 -5.84 -23.64 -14.39
CA LEU A 103 -4.62 -24.31 -13.96
C LEU A 103 -4.63 -25.82 -14.22
N ARG A 104 -3.43 -26.34 -14.45
CA ARG A 104 -3.09 -27.76 -14.36
C ARG A 104 -1.99 -27.92 -13.31
N VAL A 105 -2.34 -28.56 -12.18
CA VAL A 105 -1.41 -28.90 -11.09
C VAL A 105 -1.00 -30.35 -11.25
N THR A 106 0.28 -30.61 -11.38
CA THR A 106 0.83 -31.98 -11.45
C THR A 106 1.67 -32.26 -10.22
N VAL A 107 1.37 -33.33 -9.50
CA VAL A 107 2.10 -33.78 -8.32
C VAL A 107 2.75 -35.10 -8.61
N ARG A 108 4.07 -35.11 -8.73
CA ARG A 108 4.87 -36.33 -8.81
C ARG A 108 5.03 -36.87 -7.40
N HIS A 109 4.87 -38.16 -7.21
CA HIS A 109 4.91 -38.80 -5.90
C HIS A 109 6.32 -39.18 -5.44
N ASP A 110 7.24 -39.52 -6.34
CA ASP A 110 8.60 -39.95 -6.01
C ASP A 110 9.66 -39.30 -6.93
N PRO A 111 10.54 -38.45 -6.39
CA PRO A 111 10.34 -37.71 -5.15
C PRO A 111 9.16 -36.77 -5.26
N PHE A 112 8.52 -36.42 -4.12
CA PHE A 112 7.36 -35.54 -4.11
C PHE A 112 7.73 -34.16 -4.68
N ARG A 113 7.03 -33.73 -5.76
CA ARG A 113 7.26 -32.45 -6.44
C ARG A 113 5.94 -31.92 -7.03
N ILE A 114 5.76 -30.61 -6.90
CA ILE A 114 4.60 -29.91 -7.45
C ILE A 114 5.04 -29.08 -8.66
N SER A 115 4.30 -29.17 -9.76
CA SER A 115 4.46 -28.30 -10.91
C SER A 115 3.12 -27.74 -11.34
N LEU A 116 3.14 -26.48 -11.79
CA LEU A 116 1.98 -25.70 -12.17
C LEU A 116 2.12 -25.25 -13.61
N ALA A 117 1.05 -25.44 -14.37
CA ALA A 117 0.94 -24.96 -15.75
C ALA A 117 -0.42 -24.31 -15.97
N THR A 118 -0.54 -23.50 -17.01
CA THR A 118 -1.84 -23.04 -17.50
C THR A 118 -2.71 -24.24 -17.93
N ALA A 119 -4.02 -24.05 -18.06
CA ALA A 119 -4.89 -25.09 -18.66
C ALA A 119 -4.44 -25.48 -20.06
N GLY A 120 -3.79 -24.58 -20.82
CA GLY A 120 -3.19 -24.81 -22.14
C GLY A 120 -1.87 -25.58 -22.11
N GLY A 121 -1.23 -25.74 -20.93
CA GLY A 121 0.01 -26.50 -20.75
C GLY A 121 1.29 -25.68 -20.65
N ASP A 122 1.23 -24.36 -20.73
CA ASP A 122 2.41 -23.48 -20.54
C ASP A 122 2.87 -23.54 -19.09
N SER A 123 4.16 -23.84 -18.84
CA SER A 123 4.71 -23.94 -17.48
C SER A 123 4.73 -22.58 -16.79
N LEU A 124 4.15 -22.54 -15.59
CA LEU A 124 4.11 -21.37 -14.71
C LEU A 124 5.17 -21.47 -13.62
N ASP A 125 5.16 -22.54 -12.85
CA ASP A 125 6.02 -22.78 -11.70
C ASP A 125 6.34 -24.27 -11.56
N GLU A 126 7.48 -24.58 -10.95
CA GLU A 126 7.86 -25.95 -10.65
C GLU A 126 8.81 -26.01 -9.43
N ASP A 127 8.64 -27.03 -8.62
CA ASP A 127 9.57 -27.31 -7.52
C ASP A 127 10.96 -27.63 -8.09
N ASP A 128 12.00 -27.18 -7.37
CA ASP A 128 13.38 -27.59 -7.68
C ASP A 128 13.49 -29.13 -7.69
N PRO A 129 14.03 -29.73 -8.75
CA PRO A 129 14.05 -31.18 -8.89
C PRO A 129 14.83 -31.92 -7.82
N LEU A 130 15.79 -31.25 -7.17
CA LEU A 130 16.64 -31.84 -6.13
C LEU A 130 16.06 -31.63 -4.72
N ARG A 131 15.41 -30.50 -4.44
CA ARG A 131 15.02 -30.08 -3.08
C ARG A 131 13.51 -30.16 -2.84
N GLY A 132 12.68 -29.34 -3.52
CA GLY A 132 11.23 -29.27 -3.29
C GLY A 132 10.86 -28.82 -1.88
N ILE A 133 9.86 -29.44 -1.25
CA ILE A 133 9.49 -29.18 0.15
C ILE A 133 10.39 -30.00 1.08
N ALA A 134 10.91 -29.34 2.12
CA ALA A 134 11.73 -29.95 3.17
C ALA A 134 11.56 -29.23 4.51
N PHE A 135 12.06 -29.85 5.58
CA PHE A 135 12.05 -29.29 6.93
C PHE A 135 13.35 -29.62 7.69
N ALA A 136 13.67 -28.77 8.69
CA ALA A 136 14.80 -28.93 9.60
C ALA A 136 14.39 -28.53 11.02
N GLY A 137 14.18 -29.49 11.90
CA GLY A 137 13.56 -29.22 13.19
C GLY A 137 12.14 -28.65 13.03
N THR A 138 11.93 -27.42 13.50
CA THR A 138 10.67 -26.66 13.35
C THR A 138 10.59 -25.83 12.04
N GLU A 139 11.73 -25.60 11.39
CA GLU A 139 11.77 -24.81 10.16
C GLU A 139 11.22 -25.60 8.99
N THR A 140 10.37 -24.97 8.19
CA THR A 140 9.81 -25.53 6.94
C THR A 140 10.14 -24.63 5.76
N ARG A 141 10.44 -25.22 4.57
CA ARG A 141 10.86 -24.47 3.39
C ARG A 141 10.49 -25.21 2.08
N VAL A 142 10.27 -24.43 1.03
CA VAL A 142 10.16 -24.93 -0.34
C VAL A 142 11.18 -24.24 -1.24
N TRP A 143 11.76 -25.00 -2.16
CA TRP A 143 12.62 -24.52 -3.22
C TRP A 143 11.93 -24.68 -4.57
N LYS A 144 11.90 -23.58 -5.31
CA LYS A 144 11.31 -23.45 -6.64
C LYS A 144 12.39 -23.14 -7.66
N ARG A 145 12.17 -23.54 -8.89
CA ARG A 145 13.00 -23.09 -10.00
C ARG A 145 12.74 -21.62 -10.31
N LEU A 146 13.80 -20.86 -10.51
CA LEU A 146 13.75 -19.46 -10.97
C LEU A 146 14.39 -19.38 -12.35
N ARG A 147 13.63 -18.99 -13.39
CA ARG A 147 14.12 -18.91 -14.76
C ARG A 147 14.82 -17.57 -15.00
N ASP A 148 15.76 -17.52 -15.98
CA ASP A 148 16.58 -16.32 -16.23
C ASP A 148 15.76 -15.09 -16.67
N ASP A 149 14.61 -15.32 -17.31
CA ASP A 149 13.70 -14.27 -17.80
C ASP A 149 12.58 -13.93 -16.81
N GLU A 150 12.64 -14.44 -15.59
CA GLU A 150 11.67 -14.11 -14.53
C GLU A 150 12.11 -12.90 -13.72
N HIS A 151 11.16 -12.04 -13.37
CA HIS A 151 11.27 -10.88 -12.49
C HIS A 151 10.43 -11.10 -11.24
N VAL A 152 10.87 -10.56 -10.09
CA VAL A 152 10.19 -10.77 -8.82
C VAL A 152 9.88 -9.44 -8.14
N TYR A 153 8.64 -9.22 -7.75
CA TYR A 153 8.15 -8.00 -7.13
C TYR A 153 7.36 -8.30 -5.86
N GLY A 154 7.16 -7.30 -5.00
CA GLY A 154 6.36 -7.44 -3.79
C GLY A 154 7.19 -7.43 -2.53
N PHE A 155 6.94 -8.34 -1.59
CA PHE A 155 7.49 -8.42 -0.23
C PHE A 155 7.11 -7.23 0.67
N GLY A 156 6.13 -6.41 0.26
CA GLY A 156 5.70 -5.26 1.03
C GLY A 156 6.77 -4.19 1.16
N GLU A 157 7.05 -3.80 2.38
CA GLU A 157 8.05 -2.80 2.74
C GLU A 157 9.44 -3.42 2.77
N LYS A 158 10.18 -3.24 1.68
CA LYS A 158 11.58 -3.67 1.55
C LYS A 158 12.40 -2.60 0.84
N THR A 159 13.59 -2.36 1.32
CA THR A 159 14.58 -1.48 0.68
C THR A 159 15.01 -2.01 -0.69
N GLY A 160 15.81 -1.23 -1.41
CA GLY A 160 16.38 -1.62 -2.70
C GLY A 160 15.45 -1.39 -3.89
N ARG A 161 15.73 -2.07 -4.99
CA ARG A 161 15.11 -1.85 -6.31
C ARG A 161 13.67 -2.36 -6.39
N LEU A 162 12.96 -1.99 -7.47
CA LEU A 162 11.62 -2.47 -7.79
C LEU A 162 11.62 -3.98 -8.02
N ASP A 163 12.46 -4.47 -8.94
CA ASP A 163 12.69 -5.91 -9.13
C ASP A 163 13.53 -6.45 -7.98
N LYS A 164 12.94 -7.34 -7.20
CA LYS A 164 13.54 -7.97 -6.02
C LYS A 164 14.46 -9.16 -6.35
N ARG A 165 14.60 -9.49 -7.64
CA ARG A 165 15.60 -10.46 -8.06
C ARG A 165 16.99 -9.84 -8.07
N GLY A 166 17.92 -10.41 -7.29
CA GLY A 166 19.33 -10.07 -7.39
C GLY A 166 19.92 -10.56 -8.71
N ARG A 167 20.39 -9.62 -9.54
CA ARG A 167 21.15 -9.93 -10.76
C ARG A 167 22.61 -9.63 -10.50
N GLY A 168 23.47 -10.66 -10.52
CA GLY A 168 24.90 -10.54 -10.25
C GLY A 168 25.36 -11.33 -9.04
N LEU A 169 26.58 -11.06 -8.55
CA LEU A 169 27.18 -11.76 -7.42
C LEU A 169 26.32 -11.57 -6.15
N GLY A 170 25.59 -12.60 -5.79
CA GLY A 170 24.97 -12.77 -4.48
C GLY A 170 23.52 -12.32 -4.32
N GLY A 171 22.58 -12.63 -5.20
CA GLY A 171 21.13 -12.48 -5.09
C GLY A 171 20.55 -11.96 -3.75
N TYR A 172 19.32 -11.47 -3.69
CA TYR A 172 18.77 -10.92 -2.47
C TYR A 172 18.07 -11.97 -1.61
N GLY A 173 18.27 -11.91 -0.29
CA GLY A 173 17.45 -12.58 0.70
C GLY A 173 16.63 -11.56 1.47
N TYR A 174 15.38 -11.88 1.78
CA TYR A 174 14.47 -11.02 2.53
C TYR A 174 13.97 -11.73 3.77
N VAL A 175 13.89 -11.00 4.88
CA VAL A 175 13.42 -11.50 6.17
C VAL A 175 12.12 -10.83 6.55
N MET A 176 11.11 -11.60 6.92
CA MET A 176 9.88 -11.10 7.52
C MET A 176 9.99 -11.17 9.04
N TRP A 177 10.29 -10.01 9.63
CA TRP A 177 10.37 -9.80 11.07
C TRP A 177 10.22 -8.30 11.32
N ASN A 178 9.12 -7.88 11.93
CA ASN A 178 8.89 -6.47 12.17
C ASN A 178 9.97 -5.92 13.10
N SER A 179 10.68 -4.89 12.66
CA SER A 179 11.86 -4.37 13.37
C SER A 179 11.84 -2.86 13.43
N ASP A 180 11.97 -2.32 14.64
CA ASP A 180 12.27 -0.90 14.83
C ASP A 180 13.67 -0.60 14.29
N THR A 181 13.72 0.17 13.19
CA THR A 181 14.96 0.41 12.45
C THR A 181 15.07 1.90 12.12
N TYR A 182 15.34 2.70 13.15
CA TYR A 182 15.55 4.14 13.02
C TYR A 182 16.62 4.47 11.97
N ALA A 183 16.31 5.40 11.06
CA ALA A 183 17.24 5.87 10.04
C ALA A 183 17.85 4.75 9.17
N TYR A 184 17.02 3.79 8.74
CA TYR A 184 17.44 2.64 7.94
C TYR A 184 18.18 3.05 6.65
N GLY A 185 19.10 2.20 6.19
CA GLY A 185 19.85 2.40 4.93
C GLY A 185 19.19 1.72 3.72
N ASP A 186 19.83 1.88 2.55
CA ASP A 186 19.32 1.38 1.27
C ASP A 186 19.29 -0.16 1.15
N ASP A 187 20.00 -0.87 2.04
CA ASP A 187 20.11 -2.34 2.07
C ASP A 187 19.65 -2.95 3.40
N THR A 188 18.99 -2.16 4.25
CA THR A 188 18.51 -2.63 5.55
C THR A 188 17.34 -3.61 5.39
N ASP A 189 17.50 -4.80 5.97
CA ASP A 189 16.46 -5.82 6.07
C ASP A 189 16.73 -6.70 7.32
N PRO A 190 15.74 -6.96 8.16
CA PRO A 190 14.34 -6.53 8.11
C PRO A 190 14.13 -5.06 8.53
N ILE A 191 12.92 -4.54 8.21
CA ILE A 191 12.39 -3.25 8.66
C ILE A 191 10.96 -3.42 9.21
N TYR A 192 10.19 -2.36 9.39
CA TYR A 192 8.96 -2.30 10.20
C TYR A 192 7.83 -3.26 9.82
N VAL A 193 7.71 -3.67 8.54
CA VAL A 193 6.53 -4.39 8.03
C VAL A 193 6.87 -5.72 7.40
N SER A 194 6.08 -6.74 7.72
CA SER A 194 6.21 -8.08 7.15
C SER A 194 5.03 -8.43 6.24
N VAL A 195 5.27 -8.49 4.93
CA VAL A 195 4.27 -8.96 3.95
C VAL A 195 4.87 -10.11 3.12
N PRO A 196 4.66 -11.35 3.52
CA PRO A 196 5.23 -12.53 2.87
C PRO A 196 4.48 -12.90 1.56
N PHE A 197 4.25 -11.89 0.71
CA PHE A 197 3.66 -12.00 -0.62
C PHE A 197 4.64 -11.48 -1.66
N PHE A 198 4.78 -12.24 -2.76
CA PHE A 198 5.53 -11.79 -3.92
C PHE A 198 4.87 -12.26 -5.22
N MET A 199 5.19 -11.56 -6.29
CA MET A 199 4.73 -11.84 -7.64
C MET A 199 5.93 -12.16 -8.53
N VAL A 200 5.81 -13.24 -9.33
CA VAL A 200 6.76 -13.59 -10.38
C VAL A 200 6.15 -13.20 -11.72
N MET A 201 6.90 -12.50 -12.56
CA MET A 201 6.48 -12.07 -13.88
C MET A 201 7.47 -12.53 -14.95
N ARG A 202 6.93 -13.06 -16.06
CA ARG A 202 7.71 -13.48 -17.23
C ARG A 202 6.94 -13.15 -18.51
N GLY A 203 7.56 -12.36 -19.39
CA GLY A 203 6.95 -11.98 -20.69
C GLY A 203 5.58 -11.32 -20.54
N GLY A 204 5.40 -10.47 -19.51
CA GLY A 204 4.13 -9.80 -19.23
C GLY A 204 3.10 -10.61 -18.45
N ARG A 205 3.25 -11.95 -18.37
CA ARG A 205 2.39 -12.81 -17.56
C ARG A 205 2.90 -12.90 -16.12
N ALA A 206 1.98 -12.86 -15.15
CA ALA A 206 2.31 -12.88 -13.73
C ALA A 206 1.52 -13.93 -12.94
N HIS A 207 2.15 -14.42 -11.86
CA HIS A 207 1.51 -15.19 -10.81
C HIS A 207 2.08 -14.77 -9.45
N GLY A 208 1.33 -14.97 -8.37
CA GLY A 208 1.73 -14.61 -7.01
C GLY A 208 1.91 -15.81 -6.10
N PHE A 209 2.76 -15.63 -5.09
CA PHE A 209 2.88 -16.52 -3.93
C PHE A 209 2.61 -15.72 -2.66
N PHE A 210 1.85 -16.29 -1.75
CA PHE A 210 1.62 -15.77 -0.42
C PHE A 210 1.92 -16.86 0.62
N LEU A 211 2.92 -16.65 1.46
CA LEU A 211 3.24 -17.52 2.60
C LEU A 211 2.43 -17.07 3.81
N ASP A 212 1.34 -17.78 4.12
CA ASP A 212 0.46 -17.49 5.25
C ASP A 212 1.01 -18.15 6.52
N ASN A 213 2.08 -17.56 7.04
CA ASN A 213 2.77 -18.00 8.24
C ASN A 213 3.35 -16.77 8.96
N THR A 214 3.09 -16.63 10.24
CA THR A 214 3.40 -15.45 11.05
C THR A 214 4.73 -15.53 11.79
N PHE A 215 5.37 -16.70 11.84
CA PHE A 215 6.73 -16.84 12.35
C PHE A 215 7.73 -16.03 11.53
N ARG A 216 8.92 -15.85 12.07
CA ARG A 216 10.04 -15.29 11.30
C ARG A 216 10.21 -16.10 10.02
N ALA A 217 9.98 -15.45 8.88
CA ALA A 217 10.09 -16.10 7.57
C ALA A 217 11.25 -15.51 6.76
N SER A 218 11.79 -16.30 5.85
CA SER A 218 12.89 -15.87 4.98
C SER A 218 12.67 -16.32 3.55
N PHE A 219 13.15 -15.48 2.63
CA PHE A 219 13.03 -15.65 1.18
C PHE A 219 14.43 -15.52 0.56
N SER A 220 14.75 -16.38 -0.38
CA SER A 220 15.94 -16.27 -1.21
C SER A 220 15.52 -16.18 -2.67
N VAL A 221 15.86 -15.09 -3.33
CA VAL A 221 15.52 -14.84 -4.73
C VAL A 221 16.82 -14.79 -5.54
N GLY A 222 17.27 -15.95 -6.00
CA GLY A 222 18.54 -16.11 -6.72
C GLY A 222 19.79 -16.00 -5.83
N ARG A 223 19.67 -15.91 -4.50
CA ARG A 223 20.80 -15.72 -3.57
C ARG A 223 21.58 -17.01 -3.32
N GLU A 224 20.89 -18.13 -3.12
CA GLU A 224 21.53 -19.44 -2.92
C GLU A 224 22.10 -19.97 -4.24
N ASP A 225 21.35 -19.81 -5.31
CA ASP A 225 21.67 -20.14 -6.69
C ASP A 225 20.81 -19.24 -7.59
N GLN A 226 21.38 -18.75 -8.70
CA GLN A 226 20.70 -17.82 -9.61
C GLN A 226 19.40 -18.39 -10.19
N ASN A 227 19.27 -19.70 -10.25
CA ASN A 227 18.12 -20.43 -10.76
C ASN A 227 17.17 -20.94 -9.67
N LEU A 228 17.34 -20.48 -8.42
CA LEU A 228 16.53 -20.89 -7.28
C LEU A 228 15.81 -19.70 -6.62
N LEU A 229 14.54 -19.95 -6.35
CA LEU A 229 13.73 -19.17 -5.43
C LEU A 229 13.37 -20.09 -4.26
N SER A 230 13.58 -19.67 -3.03
CA SER A 230 13.16 -20.45 -1.87
C SER A 230 12.47 -19.56 -0.83
N PHE A 231 11.51 -20.13 -0.10
CA PHE A 231 10.86 -19.45 1.01
C PHE A 231 10.40 -20.43 2.07
N GLY A 232 10.38 -19.95 3.31
CA GLY A 232 9.99 -20.76 4.47
C GLY A 232 9.97 -19.95 5.75
N ALA A 233 9.61 -20.62 6.86
CA ALA A 233 9.48 -20.01 8.16
C ALA A 233 10.15 -20.87 9.26
N ALA A 234 10.61 -20.21 10.33
CA ALA A 234 11.32 -20.82 11.45
C ALA A 234 10.43 -21.75 12.30
N GLY A 235 9.12 -21.70 12.12
CA GLY A 235 8.14 -22.54 12.82
C GLY A 235 6.80 -22.57 12.11
N GLY A 236 5.86 -23.33 12.66
CA GLY A 236 4.55 -23.49 12.06
C GLY A 236 4.55 -24.34 10.77
N GLU A 237 3.43 -24.33 10.08
CA GLU A 237 3.27 -25.02 8.80
C GLU A 237 3.88 -24.23 7.65
N LEU A 238 4.37 -24.92 6.62
CA LEU A 238 4.55 -24.32 5.31
C LEU A 238 3.16 -24.20 4.65
N ASN A 239 2.51 -23.07 4.84
CA ASN A 239 1.17 -22.79 4.33
C ASN A 239 1.28 -21.66 3.30
N TYR A 240 1.18 -21.98 2.02
CA TYR A 240 1.28 -20.97 0.98
C TYR A 240 0.19 -21.08 -0.08
N TYR A 241 -0.10 -19.95 -0.70
CA TYR A 241 -1.04 -19.83 -1.81
C TYR A 241 -0.27 -19.53 -3.09
N PHE A 242 -0.61 -20.22 -4.16
CA PHE A 242 -0.27 -19.87 -5.54
C PHE A 242 -1.49 -19.19 -6.15
N ILE A 243 -1.29 -18.02 -6.78
CA ILE A 243 -2.34 -17.17 -7.33
C ILE A 243 -2.00 -16.86 -8.78
N ASP A 244 -2.67 -17.50 -9.75
CA ASP A 244 -2.47 -17.17 -11.17
C ASP A 244 -3.08 -15.81 -11.52
N GLY A 245 -2.38 -15.04 -12.40
CA GLY A 245 -2.85 -13.79 -12.96
C GLY A 245 -3.95 -13.96 -14.01
N PRO A 246 -3.68 -13.99 -15.30
CA PRO A 246 -2.37 -13.90 -15.99
C PRO A 246 -1.71 -12.52 -15.97
N THR A 247 -2.40 -11.45 -15.60
CA THR A 247 -1.82 -10.12 -15.55
C THR A 247 -1.44 -9.73 -14.12
N PRO A 248 -0.46 -8.84 -13.91
CA PRO A 248 -0.12 -8.31 -12.58
C PRO A 248 -1.33 -7.76 -11.83
N LYS A 249 -2.22 -7.02 -12.50
CA LYS A 249 -3.47 -6.51 -11.89
C LYS A 249 -4.37 -7.62 -11.34
N GLN A 250 -4.52 -8.72 -12.08
CA GLN A 250 -5.35 -9.84 -11.63
C GLN A 250 -4.73 -10.54 -10.43
N VAL A 251 -3.40 -10.68 -10.39
CA VAL A 251 -2.70 -11.23 -9.21
C VAL A 251 -2.99 -10.38 -7.99
N VAL A 252 -2.79 -9.05 -8.06
CA VAL A 252 -3.03 -8.12 -6.94
C VAL A 252 -4.50 -8.14 -6.52
N SER A 253 -5.43 -8.13 -7.48
CA SER A 253 -6.87 -8.14 -7.18
C SER A 253 -7.30 -9.42 -6.47
N ARG A 254 -6.80 -10.59 -6.88
CA ARG A 254 -7.08 -11.90 -6.25
C ARG A 254 -6.43 -12.03 -4.89
N TYR A 255 -5.19 -11.58 -4.76
CA TYR A 255 -4.50 -11.54 -3.47
C TYR A 255 -5.24 -10.67 -2.45
N THR A 256 -5.68 -9.47 -2.86
CA THR A 256 -6.43 -8.57 -1.98
C THR A 256 -7.88 -9.00 -1.77
N GLU A 257 -8.47 -9.79 -2.65
CA GLU A 257 -9.75 -10.46 -2.37
C GLU A 257 -9.59 -11.51 -1.26
N LEU A 258 -8.48 -12.23 -1.26
CA LEU A 258 -8.15 -13.24 -0.25
C LEU A 258 -7.85 -12.60 1.12
N THR A 259 -7.02 -11.54 1.14
CA THR A 259 -6.50 -10.91 2.37
C THR A 259 -7.25 -9.65 2.81
N GLY A 260 -8.22 -9.20 2.03
CA GLY A 260 -8.96 -7.97 2.25
C GLY A 260 -8.30 -6.75 1.58
N ARG A 261 -9.11 -5.74 1.31
CA ARG A 261 -8.73 -4.50 0.61
C ARG A 261 -8.63 -3.33 1.57
N THR A 262 -7.85 -2.32 1.20
CA THR A 262 -7.82 -1.03 1.90
C THR A 262 -9.23 -0.40 1.85
N PRO A 263 -9.85 -0.05 3.00
CA PRO A 263 -11.14 0.65 3.01
C PRO A 263 -11.00 2.03 2.36
N LEU A 264 -12.08 2.54 1.77
CA LEU A 264 -12.09 3.92 1.29
C LEU A 264 -11.91 4.88 2.48
N PRO A 265 -10.81 5.68 2.51
CA PRO A 265 -10.53 6.56 3.64
C PRO A 265 -11.52 7.74 3.72
N PRO A 266 -11.64 8.40 4.87
CA PRO A 266 -12.32 9.68 4.93
C PRO A 266 -11.56 10.69 4.05
N ARG A 267 -12.29 11.54 3.32
CA ARG A 267 -11.70 12.45 2.32
C ARG A 267 -10.68 13.42 2.90
N TRP A 268 -10.85 13.85 4.16
CA TRP A 268 -9.88 14.72 4.84
C TRP A 268 -8.50 14.06 5.01
N ALA A 269 -8.46 12.72 5.12
CA ALA A 269 -7.21 11.97 5.20
C ALA A 269 -6.40 11.94 3.88
N LEU A 270 -7.00 12.44 2.79
CA LEU A 270 -6.34 12.60 1.50
C LEU A 270 -5.86 14.04 1.26
N GLY A 271 -6.11 14.98 2.18
CA GLY A 271 -5.54 16.31 2.16
C GLY A 271 -4.06 16.32 2.58
N TYR A 272 -3.55 17.51 2.90
CA TYR A 272 -2.20 17.68 3.45
C TYR A 272 -2.23 17.60 4.97
N HIS A 273 -1.26 16.89 5.53
CA HIS A 273 -1.07 16.66 6.95
C HIS A 273 0.25 17.26 7.43
N GLN A 274 0.21 17.96 8.54
CA GLN A 274 1.40 18.52 9.19
C GLN A 274 1.63 17.85 10.53
N CYS A 275 2.81 17.32 10.72
CA CYS A 275 3.28 16.64 11.92
C CYS A 275 4.68 17.10 12.31
N ARG A 276 5.01 16.91 13.56
CA ARG A 276 6.36 17.02 14.12
C ARG A 276 6.42 16.28 15.46
N TYR A 277 7.55 15.73 15.80
CA TYR A 277 7.90 15.27 17.14
C TYR A 277 8.59 16.41 17.89
N SER A 278 7.89 17.29 18.68
CA SER A 278 6.44 17.40 18.80
C SER A 278 6.00 18.86 18.72
N TYR A 279 4.71 19.09 18.42
CA TYR A 279 4.08 20.41 18.61
C TYR A 279 3.51 20.52 20.03
N TYR A 280 4.17 21.26 20.90
CA TYR A 280 3.72 21.66 22.23
C TYR A 280 4.36 22.99 22.67
N PRO A 281 3.76 23.78 23.58
CA PRO A 281 2.41 23.57 24.15
C PRO A 281 1.28 23.89 23.16
N GLU A 282 0.02 23.91 23.63
CA GLU A 282 -1.17 24.23 22.83
C GLU A 282 -1.00 25.48 21.95
N SER A 283 -0.33 26.52 22.47
CA SER A 283 -0.06 27.77 21.74
C SER A 283 0.76 27.54 20.44
N LYS A 284 1.69 26.58 20.42
CA LYS A 284 2.42 26.21 19.19
C LYS A 284 1.50 25.53 18.17
N VAL A 285 0.59 24.67 18.63
CA VAL A 285 -0.40 24.02 17.75
C VAL A 285 -1.30 25.08 17.09
N ARG A 286 -1.80 26.01 17.87
CA ARG A 286 -2.62 27.14 17.37
C ARG A 286 -1.82 28.03 16.40
N PHE A 287 -0.57 28.33 16.72
CA PHE A 287 0.33 29.07 15.82
C PHE A 287 0.50 28.38 14.46
N ILE A 288 0.68 27.06 14.44
CA ILE A 288 0.77 26.28 13.18
C ILE A 288 -0.53 26.39 12.37
N ALA A 289 -1.68 26.19 13.02
CA ALA A 289 -2.99 26.30 12.37
C ALA A 289 -3.23 27.70 11.76
N GLU A 290 -2.96 28.73 12.53
CA GLU A 290 -3.08 30.12 12.08
C GLU A 290 -2.19 30.44 10.88
N ASN A 291 -0.92 30.00 10.89
CA ASN A 291 0.00 30.22 9.78
C ASN A 291 -0.46 29.55 8.49
N PHE A 292 -0.98 28.33 8.53
CA PHE A 292 -1.58 27.70 7.34
C PHE A 292 -2.67 28.58 6.73
N ARG A 293 -3.59 29.09 7.54
CA ARG A 293 -4.72 29.92 7.07
C ARG A 293 -4.27 31.31 6.62
N GLN A 294 -3.42 31.99 7.39
CA GLN A 294 -2.90 33.33 7.03
C GLN A 294 -2.08 33.29 5.75
N ARG A 295 -1.27 32.27 5.56
CA ARG A 295 -0.44 32.06 4.35
C ARG A 295 -1.22 31.44 3.21
N ARG A 296 -2.50 31.08 3.41
CA ARG A 296 -3.34 30.42 2.43
C ARG A 296 -2.72 29.13 1.87
N ILE A 297 -2.06 28.35 2.72
CA ILE A 297 -1.54 27.02 2.41
C ILE A 297 -2.62 26.02 2.83
N PRO A 298 -3.17 25.23 1.90
CA PRO A 298 -4.20 24.24 2.25
C PRO A 298 -3.68 23.17 3.20
N ALA A 299 -4.48 22.77 4.19
CA ALA A 299 -4.18 21.66 5.09
C ALA A 299 -5.44 21.16 5.80
N ASP A 300 -5.53 19.87 6.06
CA ASP A 300 -6.65 19.23 6.75
C ASP A 300 -6.31 18.76 8.15
N VAL A 301 -5.04 18.38 8.43
CA VAL A 301 -4.71 17.68 9.67
C VAL A 301 -3.46 18.24 10.34
N ILE A 302 -3.54 18.42 11.65
CA ILE A 302 -2.40 18.62 12.54
C ILE A 302 -2.28 17.40 13.44
N TRP A 303 -1.05 16.95 13.69
CA TRP A 303 -0.76 15.77 14.48
C TRP A 303 -0.10 16.16 15.80
N LEU A 304 -0.42 15.41 16.86
CA LEU A 304 0.31 15.46 18.13
C LEU A 304 1.08 14.15 18.32
N ASP A 305 2.36 14.32 18.55
CA ASP A 305 3.29 13.30 19.00
C ASP A 305 3.35 13.25 20.52
N ILE A 306 4.01 12.29 21.13
CA ILE A 306 3.92 11.86 22.54
C ILE A 306 3.96 12.97 23.62
N HIS A 307 4.40 14.19 23.31
CA HIS A 307 4.50 15.28 24.31
C HIS A 307 3.16 15.90 24.74
N TYR A 308 2.03 15.44 24.19
CA TYR A 308 0.71 15.79 24.71
C TYR A 308 0.34 14.95 25.93
N GLU A 309 1.01 13.81 26.12
CA GLU A 309 0.77 12.85 27.18
C GLU A 309 1.40 13.30 28.51
N GLU A 310 0.75 13.02 29.63
CA GLU A 310 1.32 13.17 30.95
C GLU A 310 2.32 12.03 31.24
N GLY A 311 3.60 12.37 31.38
CA GLY A 311 4.64 11.39 31.64
C GLY A 311 4.79 10.30 30.56
N TYR A 312 4.48 10.63 29.30
CA TYR A 312 4.51 9.68 28.16
C TYR A 312 3.61 8.46 28.37
N ASN A 313 2.44 8.69 28.95
CA ASN A 313 1.45 7.66 29.23
C ASN A 313 0.25 7.81 28.27
N PRO A 314 -0.03 6.86 27.41
CA PRO A 314 -1.18 6.95 26.50
C PRO A 314 -2.49 7.06 27.30
N PHE A 315 -3.49 7.69 26.73
CA PHE A 315 -4.79 7.99 27.38
C PHE A 315 -4.68 8.97 28.56
N THR A 316 -3.77 9.94 28.44
CA THR A 316 -3.64 11.09 29.33
C THR A 316 -3.49 12.39 28.51
N TRP A 317 -3.74 13.53 29.14
CA TRP A 317 -3.37 14.85 28.65
C TRP A 317 -2.45 15.51 29.68
N ASP A 318 -1.33 16.09 29.24
CA ASP A 318 -0.52 16.99 30.04
C ASP A 318 -1.22 18.35 30.11
N HIS A 319 -1.99 18.59 31.19
CA HIS A 319 -2.78 19.80 31.35
C HIS A 319 -1.96 21.07 31.61
N GLU A 320 -0.64 20.96 31.88
CA GLU A 320 0.25 22.12 31.88
C GLU A 320 0.50 22.62 30.47
N ARG A 321 0.64 21.68 29.53
CA ARG A 321 0.92 21.96 28.10
C ARG A 321 -0.36 22.15 27.29
N PHE A 322 -1.42 21.43 27.62
CA PHE A 322 -2.72 21.41 26.96
C PHE A 322 -3.83 21.58 28.00
N PRO A 323 -4.11 22.84 28.45
CA PRO A 323 -5.05 23.09 29.57
C PRO A 323 -6.49 22.63 29.30
N ASP A 324 -6.96 22.72 28.04
CA ASP A 324 -8.32 22.39 27.63
C ASP A 324 -8.31 21.73 26.23
N PRO A 325 -7.92 20.46 26.14
CA PRO A 325 -7.83 19.76 24.85
C PRO A 325 -9.14 19.75 24.06
N PRO A 326 -10.33 19.45 24.64
CA PRO A 326 -11.59 19.47 23.89
C PRO A 326 -11.89 20.83 23.25
N ARG A 327 -11.61 21.92 23.96
CA ARG A 327 -11.76 23.28 23.43
C ARG A 327 -10.79 23.54 22.29
N MET A 328 -9.51 23.21 22.47
CA MET A 328 -8.49 23.36 21.42
C MET A 328 -8.93 22.61 20.16
N ILE A 329 -9.34 21.35 20.27
CA ILE A 329 -9.78 20.51 19.14
C ILE A 329 -11.00 21.10 18.44
N LYS A 330 -11.96 21.59 19.21
CA LYS A 330 -13.15 22.29 18.67
C LYS A 330 -12.77 23.54 17.88
N ASP A 331 -11.83 24.34 18.41
CA ASP A 331 -11.38 25.58 17.77
C ASP A 331 -10.59 25.27 16.47
N LEU A 332 -9.78 24.22 16.45
CA LEU A 332 -9.08 23.74 15.26
C LEU A 332 -10.08 23.24 14.21
N ARG A 333 -11.10 22.48 14.64
CA ARG A 333 -12.17 21.98 13.74
C ARG A 333 -12.95 23.12 13.10
N ALA A 334 -13.21 24.21 13.83
CA ALA A 334 -13.85 25.40 13.30
C ALA A 334 -13.01 26.09 12.21
N GLN A 335 -11.69 25.93 12.23
CA GLN A 335 -10.78 26.39 11.20
C GLN A 335 -10.57 25.36 10.07
N GLY A 336 -11.27 24.24 10.09
CA GLY A 336 -11.18 23.17 9.10
C GLY A 336 -10.06 22.17 9.33
N PHE A 337 -9.45 22.15 10.53
CA PHE A 337 -8.45 21.12 10.87
C PHE A 337 -9.06 19.94 11.62
N ARG A 338 -8.54 18.76 11.36
CA ARG A 338 -8.69 17.57 12.19
C ARG A 338 -7.43 17.39 13.03
N LEU A 339 -7.59 16.85 14.25
CA LEU A 339 -6.47 16.45 15.08
C LEU A 339 -6.33 14.92 15.07
N VAL A 340 -5.11 14.44 14.93
CA VAL A 340 -4.72 13.02 15.07
C VAL A 340 -3.66 12.95 16.17
N THR A 341 -3.74 11.96 17.05
CA THR A 341 -2.80 11.75 18.14
C THR A 341 -2.07 10.41 18.00
N ILE A 342 -0.79 10.39 18.37
CA ILE A 342 -0.04 9.14 18.55
C ILE A 342 -0.59 8.38 19.76
N VAL A 343 -0.62 7.07 19.69
CA VAL A 343 -0.98 6.17 20.79
C VAL A 343 -0.12 4.92 20.70
N ASP A 344 0.92 4.85 21.50
CA ASP A 344 1.78 3.68 21.59
C ASP A 344 1.09 2.53 22.33
N PRO A 345 1.31 1.27 21.94
CA PRO A 345 0.56 0.13 22.47
C PRO A 345 1.11 -0.40 23.81
N HIS A 346 1.78 0.43 24.60
CA HIS A 346 2.48 0.00 25.82
C HIS A 346 2.23 0.92 27.00
N PRO A 347 1.05 0.77 27.67
CA PRO A 347 0.74 1.53 28.89
C PRO A 347 1.80 1.31 29.97
N LYS A 348 2.13 2.34 30.75
CA LYS A 348 3.06 2.23 31.88
C LYS A 348 2.49 1.36 32.99
N LYS A 349 3.34 0.57 33.64
CA LYS A 349 3.01 -0.22 34.83
C LYS A 349 2.83 0.71 36.04
N GLN A 350 1.68 1.35 36.13
CA GLN A 350 1.39 2.32 37.19
C GLN A 350 0.11 1.95 37.93
N LYS A 351 0.26 1.38 39.14
CA LYS A 351 -0.88 1.06 40.02
C LYS A 351 -1.62 2.35 40.41
N GLY A 352 -2.95 2.29 40.35
CA GLY A 352 -3.84 3.44 40.58
C GLY A 352 -4.17 4.23 39.31
N TRP A 353 -3.51 3.94 38.20
CA TRP A 353 -3.87 4.48 36.91
C TRP A 353 -4.88 3.57 36.19
N TRP A 354 -5.99 4.16 35.79
CA TRP A 354 -7.18 3.42 35.35
C TRP A 354 -6.94 2.48 34.15
N VAL A 355 -6.04 2.82 33.23
CA VAL A 355 -5.72 1.97 32.08
C VAL A 355 -4.99 0.70 32.54
N TYR A 356 -3.94 0.86 33.35
CA TYR A 356 -3.22 -0.29 33.91
C TYR A 356 -4.13 -1.18 34.78
N ASP A 357 -4.87 -0.56 35.73
CA ASP A 357 -5.71 -1.31 36.66
C ASP A 357 -6.86 -2.06 35.96
N THR A 358 -7.50 -1.45 34.95
CA THR A 358 -8.56 -2.10 34.17
C THR A 358 -8.03 -3.17 33.24
N GLY A 359 -6.84 -3.00 32.67
CA GLY A 359 -6.17 -4.03 31.86
C GLY A 359 -5.77 -5.23 32.70
N LEU A 360 -5.21 -4.98 33.89
CA LEU A 360 -4.87 -6.05 34.84
C LEU A 360 -6.12 -6.84 35.30
N ALA A 361 -7.20 -6.13 35.65
CA ALA A 361 -8.46 -6.75 36.08
C ALA A 361 -9.12 -7.59 34.96
N ARG A 362 -8.84 -7.31 33.71
CA ARG A 362 -9.35 -8.04 32.52
C ARG A 362 -8.39 -9.11 32.01
N ASP A 363 -7.26 -9.30 32.69
CA ASP A 363 -6.19 -10.19 32.20
C ASP A 363 -5.80 -9.88 30.75
N ALA A 364 -5.65 -8.59 30.42
CA ALA A 364 -5.47 -8.12 29.06
C ALA A 364 -4.00 -8.08 28.59
N PHE A 365 -3.05 -8.35 29.48
CA PHE A 365 -1.62 -8.18 29.18
C PHE A 365 -0.92 -9.50 28.87
N VAL A 366 0.11 -9.43 28.02
CA VAL A 366 1.06 -10.49 27.71
C VAL A 366 1.70 -11.02 29.00
N LYS A 367 1.99 -12.32 29.06
CA LYS A 367 2.53 -12.99 30.25
C LYS A 367 3.96 -13.50 30.01
N ASN A 368 4.75 -13.51 31.05
CA ASN A 368 5.96 -14.31 31.11
C ASN A 368 5.63 -15.80 31.20
N PRO A 369 6.60 -16.72 30.95
CA PRO A 369 6.38 -18.17 31.09
C PRO A 369 5.90 -18.62 32.45
N ASP A 370 6.21 -17.90 33.53
CA ASP A 370 5.78 -18.17 34.90
C ASP A 370 4.37 -17.64 35.22
N GLY A 371 3.69 -17.02 34.25
CA GLY A 371 2.34 -16.47 34.38
C GLY A 371 2.29 -15.03 34.91
N SER A 372 3.39 -14.42 35.28
CA SER A 372 3.44 -13.01 35.66
C SER A 372 3.22 -12.11 34.44
N VAL A 373 2.76 -10.87 34.66
CA VAL A 373 2.61 -9.90 33.55
C VAL A 373 4.00 -9.56 33.00
N HIS A 374 4.14 -9.60 31.67
CA HIS A 374 5.36 -9.17 31.01
C HIS A 374 5.51 -7.65 31.06
N GLU A 375 6.71 -7.18 31.38
CA GLU A 375 7.05 -5.78 31.44
C GLU A 375 8.43 -5.54 30.84
N ALA A 376 8.60 -4.41 30.14
CA ALA A 376 9.87 -4.05 29.54
C ALA A 376 10.00 -2.53 29.38
N PRO A 377 11.24 -2.01 29.21
CA PRO A 377 11.48 -0.61 28.89
C PRO A 377 11.08 -0.33 27.43
N VAL A 378 10.47 0.84 27.23
CA VAL A 378 10.03 1.35 25.91
C VAL A 378 10.51 2.78 25.72
N TRP A 379 10.36 3.33 24.52
CA TRP A 379 10.68 4.74 24.26
C TRP A 379 9.67 5.67 24.94
N PRO A 380 10.07 6.81 25.54
CA PRO A 380 11.46 7.20 25.86
C PRO A 380 11.86 6.66 27.25
N SER A 381 12.64 5.61 27.31
CA SER A 381 12.98 4.88 28.54
C SER A 381 13.90 5.63 29.51
N ASN A 382 14.50 6.74 29.09
CA ASN A 382 15.43 7.54 29.88
C ASN A 382 14.98 9.00 30.04
N ALA A 383 13.71 9.29 29.77
CA ALA A 383 13.15 10.61 29.91
C ALA A 383 13.06 11.04 31.39
N GLU A 384 13.21 12.32 31.68
CA GLU A 384 13.23 12.87 33.04
C GLU A 384 11.97 12.56 33.86
N LYS A 385 10.84 12.29 33.19
CA LYS A 385 9.55 11.95 33.82
C LYS A 385 9.07 10.53 33.46
N ASP A 386 9.93 9.62 33.04
CA ASP A 386 9.53 8.25 32.69
C ASP A 386 9.03 7.53 33.96
N PRO A 387 7.77 7.08 34.00
CA PRO A 387 7.20 6.39 35.14
C PRO A 387 7.68 4.95 35.31
N GLY A 388 8.61 4.47 34.49
CA GLY A 388 9.18 3.12 34.55
C GLY A 388 8.69 2.18 33.43
N PRO A 389 8.81 0.85 33.65
CA PRO A 389 8.52 -0.11 32.60
C PRO A 389 7.06 -0.10 32.16
N SER A 390 6.83 -0.46 30.90
CA SER A 390 5.50 -0.63 30.32
C SER A 390 5.05 -2.09 30.31
N VAL A 391 3.75 -2.30 30.16
CA VAL A 391 3.11 -3.59 29.92
C VAL A 391 2.51 -3.59 28.50
N PHE A 392 2.25 -4.77 27.97
CA PHE A 392 1.86 -4.95 26.57
C PHE A 392 0.51 -5.66 26.49
N PRO A 393 -0.53 -5.05 25.88
CA PRO A 393 -1.79 -5.74 25.66
C PRO A 393 -1.59 -6.99 24.80
N ASP A 394 -2.21 -8.10 25.20
CA ASP A 394 -2.25 -9.28 24.35
C ASP A 394 -3.36 -9.13 23.31
N PHE A 395 -3.04 -8.49 22.18
CA PHE A 395 -4.00 -8.25 21.10
C PHE A 395 -4.47 -9.53 20.40
N THR A 396 -3.91 -10.69 20.72
CA THR A 396 -4.43 -11.97 20.25
C THR A 396 -5.71 -12.37 20.98
N LYS A 397 -5.96 -11.82 22.20
CA LYS A 397 -7.21 -12.00 22.95
C LYS A 397 -8.32 -11.10 22.40
N PRO A 398 -9.47 -11.62 21.95
CA PRO A 398 -10.61 -10.78 21.55
C PRO A 398 -11.04 -9.80 22.65
N ALA A 399 -11.08 -10.25 23.93
CA ALA A 399 -11.44 -9.40 25.06
C ALA A 399 -10.44 -8.25 25.32
N ALA A 400 -9.14 -8.48 25.06
CA ALA A 400 -8.14 -7.41 25.15
C ALA A 400 -8.26 -6.41 24.00
N ARG A 401 -8.56 -6.86 22.76
CA ARG A 401 -8.89 -5.97 21.64
C ARG A 401 -10.12 -5.11 21.94
N ASP A 402 -11.18 -5.71 22.50
CA ASP A 402 -12.40 -4.98 22.87
C ASP A 402 -12.15 -3.94 23.97
N TRP A 403 -11.35 -4.29 24.98
CA TRP A 403 -10.92 -3.37 26.02
C TRP A 403 -10.11 -2.21 25.41
N TRP A 404 -9.07 -2.49 24.63
CA TRP A 404 -8.23 -1.46 23.98
C TRP A 404 -9.05 -0.53 23.08
N GLY A 405 -9.90 -1.12 22.23
CA GLY A 405 -10.81 -0.35 21.37
C GLY A 405 -11.79 0.53 22.17
N GLY A 406 -12.20 0.06 23.37
CA GLY A 406 -13.03 0.84 24.29
C GLY A 406 -12.29 2.03 24.90
N LEU A 407 -10.97 1.93 25.14
CA LEU A 407 -10.15 3.04 25.64
C LEU A 407 -10.10 4.21 24.66
N MET A 408 -10.28 3.99 23.35
CA MET A 408 -10.33 5.05 22.32
C MET A 408 -11.42 6.09 22.60
N LYS A 409 -12.40 5.76 23.47
CA LYS A 409 -13.43 6.71 23.94
C LYS A 409 -12.80 7.96 24.54
N PHE A 410 -11.65 7.85 25.22
CA PHE A 410 -10.89 8.97 25.77
C PHE A 410 -10.60 10.05 24.71
N TYR A 411 -10.13 9.62 23.53
CA TYR A 411 -9.80 10.55 22.44
C TYR A 411 -11.02 10.98 21.63
N THR A 412 -11.95 10.04 21.40
CA THR A 412 -13.12 10.33 20.57
C THR A 412 -14.10 11.30 21.23
N ASP A 413 -14.23 11.26 22.56
CA ASP A 413 -15.09 12.19 23.31
C ASP A 413 -14.53 13.63 23.25
N ASP A 414 -13.22 13.79 23.22
CA ASP A 414 -12.56 15.09 23.07
C ASP A 414 -12.56 15.61 21.63
N GLY A 415 -12.93 14.76 20.65
CA GLY A 415 -13.04 15.15 19.25
C GLY A 415 -11.84 14.84 18.36
N VAL A 416 -10.86 14.06 18.85
CA VAL A 416 -9.74 13.53 18.04
C VAL A 416 -10.30 12.72 16.86
N ALA A 417 -9.81 12.98 15.64
CA ALA A 417 -10.39 12.44 14.41
C ALA A 417 -9.81 11.09 13.96
N GLY A 418 -8.62 10.76 14.39
CA GLY A 418 -7.94 9.52 14.05
C GLY A 418 -6.80 9.21 15.00
N ILE A 419 -6.26 8.01 14.92
CA ILE A 419 -5.22 7.50 15.82
C ILE A 419 -3.99 7.11 14.99
N TRP A 420 -2.82 7.40 15.53
CA TRP A 420 -1.53 6.95 15.01
C TRP A 420 -0.96 5.91 15.98
N ASN A 421 -0.93 4.65 15.52
CA ASN A 421 -0.31 3.54 16.24
C ASN A 421 1.17 3.48 15.85
N ASP A 422 2.05 3.87 16.77
CA ASP A 422 3.50 3.81 16.61
C ASP A 422 4.11 2.77 17.54
N MET A 423 5.39 2.48 17.41
CA MET A 423 6.19 1.60 18.27
C MET A 423 5.61 0.17 18.41
N ASN A 424 4.82 -0.28 17.44
CA ASN A 424 3.99 -1.49 17.52
C ASN A 424 4.54 -2.71 16.75
N GLU A 425 5.85 -2.83 16.58
CA GLU A 425 6.55 -4.03 16.06
C GLU A 425 6.35 -5.27 16.97
N PRO A 426 6.35 -5.21 18.32
CA PRO A 426 6.50 -4.12 19.27
C PRO A 426 7.97 -3.73 19.54
N ALA A 427 8.24 -2.43 19.60
CA ALA A 427 9.56 -1.91 19.95
C ALA A 427 9.80 -1.97 21.44
N VAL A 428 10.81 -2.71 21.85
CA VAL A 428 11.24 -2.88 23.25
C VAL A 428 12.73 -2.60 23.35
N PHE A 429 13.13 -1.72 24.26
CA PHE A 429 14.51 -1.24 24.36
C PHE A 429 15.36 -2.17 25.26
N VAL A 430 15.44 -3.45 24.86
CA VAL A 430 16.36 -4.44 25.45
C VAL A 430 17.36 -4.90 24.40
N ASP A 431 18.65 -4.75 24.71
CA ASP A 431 19.72 -5.20 23.83
C ASP A 431 19.82 -6.74 23.80
N PRO A 432 20.13 -7.33 22.63
CA PRO A 432 20.34 -6.73 21.31
C PRO A 432 19.12 -6.83 20.35
N THR A 433 17.95 -7.26 20.83
CA THR A 433 16.86 -7.72 19.95
C THR A 433 15.84 -6.64 19.62
N HIS A 434 15.74 -5.58 20.42
CA HIS A 434 14.72 -4.53 20.34
C HIS A 434 13.28 -5.06 20.28
N THR A 435 13.02 -6.28 20.82
CA THR A 435 11.69 -6.90 20.83
C THR A 435 11.43 -7.62 22.17
N MET A 436 10.19 -8.03 22.41
CA MET A 436 9.85 -8.87 23.58
C MET A 436 10.64 -10.17 23.58
N ALA A 437 10.82 -10.78 24.75
CA ALA A 437 11.41 -12.09 24.87
C ALA A 437 10.61 -13.11 24.07
N LEU A 438 11.27 -13.96 23.28
CA LEU A 438 10.61 -14.86 22.33
C LEU A 438 9.72 -15.93 22.98
N ASP A 439 9.84 -16.13 24.29
CA ASP A 439 9.09 -17.12 25.05
C ASP A 439 7.92 -16.54 25.87
N VAL A 440 7.65 -15.22 25.76
CA VAL A 440 6.44 -14.65 26.39
C VAL A 440 5.18 -15.29 25.80
N ARG A 441 4.10 -15.31 26.57
CA ARG A 441 2.90 -16.06 26.27
C ARG A 441 1.77 -15.19 25.79
N HIS A 442 1.18 -15.59 24.67
CA HIS A 442 0.00 -15.03 24.06
C HIS A 442 -1.15 -16.04 24.03
N ASP A 443 -2.38 -15.57 24.16
CA ASP A 443 -3.60 -16.38 24.12
C ASP A 443 -3.86 -17.01 22.74
N ASN A 444 -3.51 -16.31 21.66
CA ASN A 444 -3.68 -16.75 20.27
C ASN A 444 -5.11 -17.25 19.97
N GLU A 445 -6.11 -16.46 20.38
CA GLU A 445 -7.55 -16.79 20.23
C GLU A 445 -7.92 -18.15 20.84
N GLY A 446 -7.44 -18.41 22.07
CA GLY A 446 -7.71 -19.61 22.86
C GLY A 446 -6.81 -20.82 22.56
N GLN A 447 -5.75 -20.64 21.76
CA GLN A 447 -4.72 -21.65 21.55
C GLN A 447 -3.33 -21.08 21.88
N PRO A 448 -2.95 -21.06 23.16
CA PRO A 448 -1.76 -20.35 23.63
C PRO A 448 -0.50 -20.69 22.85
N THR A 449 0.27 -19.66 22.53
CA THR A 449 1.57 -19.74 21.83
C THR A 449 2.54 -18.73 22.42
N ASP A 450 3.65 -18.50 21.74
CA ASP A 450 4.67 -17.55 22.17
C ASP A 450 4.95 -16.46 21.13
N GLU A 451 5.84 -15.51 21.49
CA GLU A 451 6.21 -14.35 20.67
C GLU A 451 6.80 -14.75 19.29
N ARG A 452 7.39 -15.95 19.16
CA ARG A 452 7.93 -16.44 17.88
C ARG A 452 6.87 -16.48 16.79
N GLU A 453 5.61 -16.79 17.16
CA GLU A 453 4.47 -16.84 16.22
C GLU A 453 3.75 -15.51 16.11
N ILE A 454 3.69 -14.71 17.18
CA ILE A 454 2.80 -13.54 17.27
C ILE A 454 3.49 -12.23 16.88
N HIS A 455 4.80 -12.13 17.02
CA HIS A 455 5.56 -10.91 16.79
C HIS A 455 5.14 -10.13 15.52
N ASN A 456 5.16 -10.79 14.36
CA ASN A 456 4.85 -10.13 13.10
C ASN A 456 3.39 -9.63 12.97
N VAL A 457 2.48 -10.16 13.75
CA VAL A 457 1.06 -9.77 13.72
C VAL A 457 0.65 -8.84 14.86
N TYR A 458 1.53 -8.58 15.82
CA TYR A 458 1.22 -7.74 16.97
C TYR A 458 0.71 -6.34 16.55
N GLY A 459 1.46 -5.64 15.69
CA GLY A 459 1.09 -4.31 15.18
C GLY A 459 -0.20 -4.32 14.35
N MET A 460 -0.42 -5.37 13.54
CA MET A 460 -1.68 -5.52 12.82
C MET A 460 -2.87 -5.69 13.78
N LEU A 461 -2.73 -6.49 14.83
CA LEU A 461 -3.79 -6.73 15.80
C LEU A 461 -4.05 -5.51 16.70
N ASN A 462 -3.00 -4.73 17.02
CA ASN A 462 -3.14 -3.41 17.64
C ASN A 462 -3.97 -2.48 16.75
N SER A 463 -3.61 -2.37 15.47
CA SER A 463 -4.34 -1.53 14.51
C SER A 463 -5.79 -2.01 14.31
N ARG A 464 -6.02 -3.32 14.30
CA ARG A 464 -7.36 -3.91 14.28
C ARG A 464 -8.18 -3.49 15.51
N ALA A 465 -7.61 -3.61 16.70
CA ALA A 465 -8.29 -3.23 17.96
C ALA A 465 -8.68 -1.74 17.96
N THR A 466 -7.76 -0.87 17.50
CA THR A 466 -7.99 0.57 17.37
C THR A 466 -9.07 0.87 16.32
N PHE A 467 -8.97 0.31 15.13
CA PHE A 467 -9.92 0.51 14.01
C PHE A 467 -11.33 0.04 14.38
N GLU A 468 -11.47 -1.18 14.91
CA GLU A 468 -12.75 -1.74 15.34
C GLU A 468 -13.34 -0.94 16.51
N GLY A 469 -12.49 -0.44 17.42
CA GLY A 469 -12.89 0.45 18.52
C GLY A 469 -13.48 1.76 18.00
N LEU A 470 -12.78 2.45 17.11
CA LEU A 470 -13.24 3.69 16.47
C LEU A 470 -14.56 3.48 15.71
N ALA A 471 -14.68 2.35 14.97
CA ALA A 471 -15.90 2.01 14.25
C ALA A 471 -17.10 1.77 15.17
N ARG A 472 -16.88 1.19 16.36
CA ARG A 472 -17.96 1.02 17.37
C ARG A 472 -18.36 2.33 18.05
N LEU A 473 -17.38 3.18 18.34
CA LEU A 473 -17.60 4.46 19.02
C LEU A 473 -18.25 5.50 18.11
N ARG A 474 -17.93 5.46 16.81
CA ARG A 474 -18.45 6.39 15.77
C ARG A 474 -18.94 5.61 14.55
N PRO A 475 -20.07 4.88 14.65
CA PRO A 475 -20.52 3.93 13.62
C PRO A 475 -20.87 4.61 12.28
N ASP A 476 -21.14 5.89 12.28
CA ASP A 476 -21.49 6.66 11.08
C ASP A 476 -20.28 7.29 10.38
N GLU A 477 -19.10 7.24 11.00
CA GLU A 477 -17.85 7.81 10.47
C GLU A 477 -16.89 6.70 9.97
N ARG A 478 -16.02 7.06 9.02
CA ARG A 478 -14.93 6.17 8.58
C ARG A 478 -13.76 6.28 9.56
N PRO A 479 -13.35 5.19 10.22
CA PRO A 479 -12.16 5.21 11.05
C PRO A 479 -10.91 5.59 10.25
N PHE A 480 -10.01 6.32 10.89
CA PHE A 480 -8.67 6.57 10.36
C PHE A 480 -7.63 6.14 11.40
N VAL A 481 -6.78 5.22 10.98
CA VAL A 481 -5.62 4.75 11.75
C VAL A 481 -4.40 4.83 10.84
N LEU A 482 -3.28 5.30 11.36
CA LEU A 482 -1.95 5.18 10.75
C LEU A 482 -1.15 4.18 11.59
N THR A 483 -0.39 3.30 10.96
CA THR A 483 0.47 2.33 11.69
C THR A 483 1.88 2.28 11.11
N ARG A 484 2.89 2.06 11.97
CA ARG A 484 4.26 1.82 11.57
C ARG A 484 4.50 0.35 11.23
N ALA A 485 4.05 -0.55 12.09
CA ALA A 485 4.26 -1.97 11.91
C ALA A 485 2.95 -2.72 11.64
N THR A 486 3.02 -3.70 10.75
CA THR A 486 1.86 -4.53 10.40
C THR A 486 2.30 -5.82 9.69
N PHE A 487 1.32 -6.65 9.34
CA PHE A 487 1.46 -7.88 8.58
C PHE A 487 0.53 -7.89 7.36
N ALA A 488 0.69 -8.89 6.46
CA ALA A 488 -0.25 -9.12 5.37
C ALA A 488 -1.70 -9.12 5.86
N GLY A 489 -2.59 -8.38 5.21
CA GLY A 489 -3.98 -8.19 5.67
C GLY A 489 -4.20 -6.96 6.55
N GLY A 490 -3.13 -6.31 7.04
CA GLY A 490 -3.21 -5.10 7.86
C GLY A 490 -3.75 -3.88 7.12
N GLN A 491 -3.70 -3.87 5.78
CA GLN A 491 -4.31 -2.84 4.93
C GLN A 491 -5.81 -2.64 5.19
N ARG A 492 -6.47 -3.60 5.82
CA ARG A 492 -7.88 -3.51 6.23
C ARG A 492 -8.13 -2.51 7.34
N TYR A 493 -7.11 -2.19 8.12
CA TYR A 493 -7.25 -1.48 9.39
C TYR A 493 -6.53 -0.13 9.43
N ALA A 494 -5.46 0.04 8.66
CA ALA A 494 -4.64 1.24 8.77
C ALA A 494 -4.05 1.70 7.43
N ALA A 495 -3.78 3.00 7.33
CA ALA A 495 -2.77 3.56 6.45
C ALA A 495 -1.37 3.19 6.98
N LEU A 496 -0.37 3.24 6.11
CA LEU A 496 1.00 2.86 6.44
C LEU A 496 1.99 3.97 6.10
N TRP A 497 3.00 4.17 6.95
CA TRP A 497 4.21 4.91 6.58
C TRP A 497 5.45 4.04 6.90
N PRO A 498 6.55 4.18 6.14
CA PRO A 498 7.72 3.31 6.27
C PRO A 498 8.67 3.76 7.40
N GLY A 499 8.12 4.16 8.54
CA GLY A 499 8.88 4.55 9.73
C GLY A 499 9.84 5.70 9.52
N ASP A 500 10.96 5.66 10.25
CA ASP A 500 11.89 6.76 10.47
C ASP A 500 12.91 6.88 9.32
N ASN A 501 12.51 7.49 8.22
CA ASN A 501 13.35 7.75 7.07
C ASN A 501 14.33 8.93 7.30
N VAL A 502 15.35 9.07 6.44
CA VAL A 502 16.39 10.11 6.55
C VAL A 502 16.14 11.23 5.53
N SER A 503 16.43 12.47 5.92
CA SER A 503 16.43 13.66 5.06
C SER A 503 17.53 13.57 4.02
N SER A 504 17.38 12.73 3.00
CA SER A 504 18.36 12.49 1.95
C SER A 504 17.74 12.24 0.58
N TRP A 505 18.48 12.52 -0.49
CA TRP A 505 18.10 12.20 -1.86
C TRP A 505 17.96 10.70 -2.10
N ALA A 506 18.73 9.87 -1.39
CA ALA A 506 18.64 8.41 -1.43
C ALA A 506 17.28 7.95 -0.90
N HIS A 507 16.85 8.45 0.26
CA HIS A 507 15.54 8.10 0.82
C HIS A 507 14.37 8.67 0.00
N LEU A 508 14.49 9.88 -0.55
CA LEU A 508 13.49 10.38 -1.50
C LEU A 508 13.31 9.42 -2.67
N ARG A 509 14.44 8.94 -3.25
CA ARG A 509 14.41 7.98 -4.36
C ARG A 509 13.86 6.62 -3.92
N ALA A 510 14.26 6.11 -2.74
CA ALA A 510 13.88 4.79 -2.24
C ALA A 510 12.37 4.64 -2.02
N THR A 511 11.64 5.74 -1.77
CA THR A 511 10.17 5.68 -1.61
C THR A 511 9.45 5.18 -2.86
N ILE A 512 10.00 5.39 -4.06
CA ILE A 512 9.33 5.00 -5.31
C ILE A 512 9.22 3.47 -5.44
N PRO A 513 10.33 2.70 -5.46
CA PRO A 513 10.24 1.24 -5.53
C PRO A 513 9.59 0.62 -4.29
N MET A 514 9.74 1.24 -3.11
CA MET A 514 9.11 0.75 -1.87
C MET A 514 7.58 0.86 -1.95
N PHE A 515 7.02 2.02 -2.33
CA PHE A 515 5.57 2.20 -2.45
C PHE A 515 4.98 1.38 -3.59
N ALA A 516 5.71 1.22 -4.70
CA ALA A 516 5.32 0.35 -5.78
C ALA A 516 5.17 -1.11 -5.28
N ASN A 517 6.13 -1.63 -4.53
CA ASN A 517 6.08 -2.98 -3.98
C ASN A 517 5.04 -3.13 -2.85
N LEU A 518 4.85 -2.12 -1.99
CA LEU A 518 3.76 -2.08 -1.02
C LEU A 518 2.40 -2.15 -1.71
N GLY A 519 2.20 -1.36 -2.77
CA GLY A 519 0.99 -1.38 -3.58
C GLY A 519 0.73 -2.74 -4.22
N LEU A 520 1.74 -3.36 -4.84
CA LEU A 520 1.67 -4.72 -5.39
C LEU A 520 1.35 -5.76 -4.29
N SER A 521 1.72 -5.48 -3.05
CA SER A 521 1.46 -6.33 -1.87
C SER A 521 0.17 -5.97 -1.11
N GLY A 522 -0.73 -5.18 -1.72
CA GLY A 522 -2.08 -4.89 -1.21
C GLY A 522 -2.23 -3.61 -0.40
N PHE A 523 -1.14 -2.89 -0.09
CA PHE A 523 -1.17 -1.65 0.68
C PHE A 523 -1.27 -0.44 -0.26
N SER A 524 -2.47 0.07 -0.47
CA SER A 524 -2.70 1.23 -1.35
C SER A 524 -2.63 2.58 -0.63
N PHE A 525 -2.91 2.63 0.68
CA PHE A 525 -2.93 3.87 1.45
C PHE A 525 -1.61 4.05 2.20
N VAL A 526 -0.58 4.48 1.47
CA VAL A 526 0.80 4.62 1.95
C VAL A 526 1.33 6.04 1.73
N GLY A 527 2.28 6.46 2.57
CA GLY A 527 3.01 7.71 2.44
C GLY A 527 4.23 7.73 3.34
N ALA A 528 5.30 8.44 2.97
CA ALA A 528 6.51 8.62 3.78
C ALA A 528 6.50 9.99 4.46
N ASP A 529 7.34 10.16 5.45
CA ASP A 529 7.62 11.46 6.06
C ASP A 529 8.30 12.37 5.04
N ILE A 530 7.52 13.34 4.53
CA ILE A 530 7.98 14.28 3.51
C ILE A 530 9.03 15.21 4.12
N GLY A 531 10.19 15.27 3.47
CA GLY A 531 11.35 15.98 3.94
C GLY A 531 12.33 15.12 4.74
N GLY A 532 11.90 13.92 5.19
CA GLY A 532 12.64 13.01 6.05
C GLY A 532 12.39 13.27 7.54
N PHE A 533 12.35 12.19 8.33
CA PHE A 533 12.20 12.23 9.79
C PHE A 533 13.52 12.56 10.47
N ALA A 534 14.53 11.74 10.23
CA ALA A 534 15.87 11.94 10.76
C ALA A 534 16.67 12.96 9.93
N GLU A 535 17.58 13.69 10.58
CA GLU A 535 18.42 14.72 9.98
C GLU A 535 17.63 15.97 9.50
N VAL A 536 18.26 16.80 8.68
CA VAL A 536 17.71 18.10 8.26
C VAL A 536 17.79 18.22 6.74
N PRO A 537 16.67 18.38 6.04
CA PRO A 537 16.68 18.52 4.60
C PRO A 537 17.17 19.93 4.17
N THR A 538 17.84 19.99 3.03
CA THR A 538 18.01 21.26 2.31
C THR A 538 16.65 21.79 1.82
N ALA A 539 16.56 23.08 1.56
CA ALA A 539 15.35 23.70 1.02
C ALA A 539 14.91 23.07 -0.31
N GLU A 540 15.87 22.72 -1.17
CA GLU A 540 15.61 22.01 -2.43
C GLU A 540 15.06 20.61 -2.18
N LEU A 541 15.71 19.82 -1.34
CA LEU A 541 15.29 18.46 -1.03
C LEU A 541 13.85 18.44 -0.48
N TYR A 542 13.53 19.31 0.49
CA TYR A 542 12.19 19.42 1.04
C TYR A 542 11.15 19.75 -0.04
N THR A 543 11.43 20.76 -0.86
CA THR A 543 10.52 21.17 -1.95
C THR A 543 10.31 20.04 -2.96
N ARG A 544 11.38 19.33 -3.37
CA ARG A 544 11.28 18.18 -4.29
C ARG A 544 10.51 17.03 -3.68
N TRP A 545 10.72 16.78 -2.38
CA TRP A 545 9.96 15.74 -1.69
C TRP A 545 8.48 16.09 -1.56
N LEU A 546 8.18 17.36 -1.28
CA LEU A 546 6.80 17.82 -1.22
C LEU A 546 6.11 17.74 -2.60
N GLN A 547 6.81 18.07 -3.69
CA GLN A 547 6.32 17.91 -5.07
C GLN A 547 6.02 16.44 -5.39
N LEU A 548 6.88 15.50 -4.99
CA LEU A 548 6.61 14.07 -5.10
C LEU A 548 5.43 13.65 -4.20
N GLY A 549 5.39 14.17 -2.98
CA GLY A 549 4.36 13.88 -1.97
C GLY A 549 2.94 14.24 -2.40
N VAL A 550 2.76 15.15 -3.37
CA VAL A 550 1.45 15.43 -4.01
C VAL A 550 0.79 14.14 -4.51
N PHE A 551 1.58 13.18 -4.95
CA PHE A 551 1.15 11.90 -5.52
C PHE A 551 1.28 10.72 -4.54
N TYR A 552 1.64 10.96 -3.28
CA TYR A 552 1.50 9.95 -2.24
C TYR A 552 0.01 9.78 -1.91
N PRO A 553 -0.52 8.57 -1.80
CA PRO A 553 -1.88 8.37 -1.28
C PRO A 553 -2.09 9.06 0.07
N PHE A 554 -1.15 8.91 1.01
CA PHE A 554 -1.10 9.59 2.31
C PHE A 554 0.00 10.67 2.28
N MET A 555 -0.37 11.95 2.43
CA MET A 555 0.52 13.11 2.26
C MET A 555 0.77 13.81 3.60
N ARG A 556 1.89 13.47 4.28
CA ARG A 556 2.26 14.01 5.59
C ARG A 556 3.70 14.50 5.62
N THR A 557 3.95 15.72 6.11
CA THR A 557 5.27 16.16 6.57
C THR A 557 5.44 15.76 8.05
N HIS A 558 6.57 15.16 8.38
CA HIS A 558 6.94 14.81 9.75
C HIS A 558 8.46 14.89 9.94
N THR A 559 8.94 15.28 11.14
CA THR A 559 10.37 15.39 11.47
C THR A 559 10.60 15.17 12.96
N THR A 560 11.81 14.73 13.29
CA THR A 560 12.21 14.36 14.65
C THR A 560 12.39 15.57 15.59
N PHE A 561 12.50 15.28 16.87
CA PHE A 561 12.77 16.25 17.94
C PHE A 561 14.15 16.87 17.79
N GLY A 562 14.27 18.16 18.13
CA GLY A 562 15.55 18.86 18.14
C GLY A 562 16.04 19.36 16.77
N THR A 563 15.32 19.07 15.68
CA THR A 563 15.63 19.61 14.34
C THR A 563 15.01 21.00 14.13
N PRO A 564 15.45 21.78 13.12
CA PRO A 564 14.77 23.01 12.70
C PRO A 564 13.32 22.77 12.27
N ASP A 565 12.53 23.82 12.25
CA ASP A 565 11.14 23.78 11.76
C ASP A 565 11.06 23.34 10.30
N GLN A 566 10.13 22.41 9.99
CA GLN A 566 9.97 21.75 8.67
C GLN A 566 8.56 21.97 8.09
N GLU A 567 7.94 23.11 8.43
CA GLU A 567 6.68 23.53 7.81
C GLU A 567 6.93 24.08 6.40
N PRO A 568 5.92 24.11 5.52
CA PRO A 568 6.07 24.58 4.13
C PRO A 568 6.68 25.97 3.97
N TRP A 569 6.60 26.83 4.99
CA TRP A 569 7.13 28.20 5.02
C TRP A 569 8.52 28.34 5.64
N SER A 570 9.11 27.31 6.18
CA SER A 570 10.35 27.36 6.97
C SER A 570 11.61 27.60 6.14
N TYR A 571 11.52 27.50 4.81
CA TYR A 571 12.65 27.55 3.86
C TYR A 571 12.76 28.87 3.08
N GLY A 572 12.16 29.96 3.61
CA GLY A 572 12.15 31.28 2.98
C GLY A 572 11.08 31.44 1.90
N THR A 573 10.84 32.70 1.49
CA THR A 573 9.67 33.07 0.67
C THR A 573 9.64 32.41 -0.72
N PHE A 574 10.81 32.17 -1.32
CA PHE A 574 10.88 31.48 -2.62
C PHE A 574 10.36 30.03 -2.50
N HIS A 575 10.90 29.28 -1.57
CA HIS A 575 10.47 27.89 -1.34
C HIS A 575 9.04 27.81 -0.77
N GLU A 576 8.62 28.75 0.07
CA GLU A 576 7.21 28.83 0.53
C GLU A 576 6.24 28.91 -0.66
N ALA A 577 6.54 29.72 -1.67
CA ALA A 577 5.69 29.85 -2.84
C ALA A 577 5.60 28.52 -3.64
N LEU A 578 6.73 27.82 -3.80
CA LEU A 578 6.81 26.52 -4.47
C LEU A 578 6.07 25.43 -3.68
N ASN A 579 6.28 25.39 -2.37
CA ASN A 579 5.64 24.43 -1.46
C ASN A 579 4.13 24.63 -1.41
N ARG A 580 3.67 25.90 -1.35
CA ARG A 580 2.24 26.24 -1.45
C ARG A 580 1.66 25.72 -2.76
N ARG A 581 2.32 25.97 -3.89
CA ARG A 581 1.84 25.53 -5.21
C ARG A 581 1.75 24.01 -5.32
N ALA A 582 2.72 23.28 -4.74
CA ALA A 582 2.67 21.83 -4.69
C ALA A 582 1.45 21.35 -3.87
N ILE A 583 1.23 21.91 -2.68
CA ILE A 583 0.06 21.56 -1.86
C ILE A 583 -1.26 21.95 -2.57
N GLU A 584 -1.34 23.14 -3.16
CA GLU A 584 -2.50 23.56 -3.96
C GLU A 584 -2.84 22.57 -5.08
N MET A 585 -1.83 22.01 -5.77
CA MET A 585 -2.01 20.98 -6.79
C MET A 585 -2.68 19.71 -6.21
N ARG A 586 -2.33 19.29 -4.98
CA ARG A 586 -3.01 18.19 -4.30
C ARG A 586 -4.50 18.48 -4.14
N TYR A 587 -4.86 19.70 -3.72
CA TYR A 587 -6.26 20.10 -3.52
C TYR A 587 -7.02 20.30 -4.84
N GLU A 588 -6.35 20.72 -5.91
CA GLU A 588 -6.93 20.72 -7.25
C GLU A 588 -7.26 19.30 -7.72
N LEU A 589 -6.40 18.32 -7.41
CA LEU A 589 -6.50 16.93 -7.84
C LEU A 589 -7.36 16.06 -6.90
N LEU A 590 -7.90 16.57 -5.79
CA LEU A 590 -8.65 15.74 -4.83
C LEU A 590 -9.81 14.93 -5.46
N PRO A 591 -10.57 15.40 -6.46
CA PRO A 591 -11.58 14.57 -7.13
C PRO A 591 -10.97 13.36 -7.83
N GLU A 592 -9.81 13.51 -8.46
CA GLU A 592 -9.04 12.42 -9.08
C GLU A 592 -8.48 11.47 -8.02
N VAL A 593 -7.79 12.02 -7.01
CA VAL A 593 -7.21 11.25 -5.90
C VAL A 593 -8.26 10.39 -5.22
N TYR A 594 -9.45 10.96 -4.97
CA TYR A 594 -10.53 10.24 -4.31
C TYR A 594 -11.12 9.11 -5.17
N SER A 595 -11.25 9.35 -6.49
CA SER A 595 -11.69 8.33 -7.45
C SER A 595 -10.71 7.16 -7.56
N VAL A 596 -9.40 7.46 -7.58
CA VAL A 596 -8.33 6.45 -7.59
C VAL A 596 -8.30 5.64 -6.28
N MET A 597 -8.52 6.28 -5.13
CA MET A 597 -8.61 5.57 -3.84
C MET A 597 -9.87 4.71 -3.73
N GLU A 598 -10.99 5.13 -4.34
CA GLU A 598 -12.19 4.27 -4.45
C GLU A 598 -11.91 3.06 -5.33
N GLU A 599 -11.27 3.24 -6.48
CA GLU A 599 -10.87 2.12 -7.33
C GLU A 599 -10.03 1.12 -6.52
N ALA A 600 -9.04 1.59 -5.76
CA ALA A 600 -8.22 0.74 -4.92
C ALA A 600 -9.03 -0.01 -3.86
N SER A 601 -9.97 0.65 -3.20
CA SER A 601 -10.84 0.01 -2.19
C SER A 601 -11.78 -1.05 -2.76
N ARG A 602 -12.20 -0.88 -4.02
CA ARG A 602 -13.12 -1.79 -4.70
C ARG A 602 -12.41 -2.94 -5.41
N THR A 603 -11.25 -2.70 -6.01
CA THR A 603 -10.55 -3.66 -6.88
C THR A 603 -9.29 -4.24 -6.26
N GLY A 604 -8.68 -3.56 -5.28
CA GLY A 604 -7.35 -3.85 -4.73
C GLY A 604 -6.20 -3.30 -5.59
N ILE A 605 -6.48 -2.73 -6.78
CA ILE A 605 -5.43 -2.14 -7.64
C ILE A 605 -4.92 -0.85 -6.95
N PRO A 606 -3.60 -0.73 -6.69
CA PRO A 606 -3.08 0.38 -5.90
C PRO A 606 -3.19 1.73 -6.61
N ALA A 607 -3.22 2.81 -5.81
CA ALA A 607 -3.19 4.17 -6.31
C ALA A 607 -1.80 4.55 -6.88
N PHE A 608 -0.74 4.16 -6.18
CA PHE A 608 0.65 4.32 -6.61
C PHE A 608 1.09 3.06 -7.35
N ARG A 609 1.33 3.16 -8.68
CA ARG A 609 1.51 1.99 -9.57
C ARG A 609 2.89 2.00 -10.22
N PRO A 610 3.69 0.92 -10.15
CA PRO A 610 4.82 0.76 -11.06
C PRO A 610 4.31 0.67 -12.50
N LEU A 611 5.12 1.12 -13.47
CA LEU A 611 4.71 1.16 -14.88
C LEU A 611 4.30 -0.23 -15.39
N LEU A 612 4.97 -1.29 -14.94
CA LEU A 612 4.67 -2.69 -15.33
C LEU A 612 3.23 -3.13 -14.98
N LEU A 613 2.57 -2.49 -14.02
CA LEU A 613 1.20 -2.84 -13.65
C LEU A 613 0.19 -2.46 -14.74
N GLU A 614 0.46 -1.35 -15.45
CA GLU A 614 -0.35 -0.87 -16.58
C GLU A 614 0.17 -1.35 -17.93
N TYR A 615 1.50 -1.58 -18.05
CA TYR A 615 2.18 -1.93 -19.29
C TYR A 615 3.04 -3.19 -19.12
N PRO A 616 2.44 -4.33 -18.74
CA PRO A 616 3.20 -5.56 -18.45
C PRO A 616 3.93 -6.13 -19.69
N ASP A 617 3.44 -5.86 -20.90
CA ASP A 617 4.02 -6.34 -22.15
C ASP A 617 5.19 -5.47 -22.66
N ASP A 618 5.55 -4.41 -21.92
CA ASP A 618 6.64 -3.49 -22.27
C ASP A 618 7.87 -3.74 -21.37
N PRO A 619 8.91 -4.44 -21.85
CA PRO A 619 10.08 -4.77 -21.05
C PRO A 619 10.81 -3.56 -20.44
N ALA A 620 10.70 -2.38 -21.07
CA ALA A 620 11.31 -1.16 -20.55
C ALA A 620 10.69 -0.69 -19.23
N THR A 621 9.52 -1.22 -18.86
CA THR A 621 8.81 -0.89 -17.60
C THR A 621 9.19 -1.80 -16.42
N TRP A 622 9.78 -2.96 -16.68
CA TRP A 622 9.92 -4.02 -15.66
C TRP A 622 10.89 -3.66 -14.54
N GLU A 623 11.94 -2.90 -14.84
CA GLU A 623 12.94 -2.48 -13.86
C GLU A 623 12.88 -0.96 -13.57
N ARG A 624 11.83 -0.26 -14.01
CA ARG A 624 11.69 1.19 -13.87
C ARG A 624 11.33 1.54 -12.41
N ASP A 625 12.29 2.02 -11.64
CA ASP A 625 12.20 2.29 -10.20
C ASP A 625 12.33 3.79 -9.84
N ASP A 626 12.29 4.67 -10.83
CA ASP A 626 12.53 6.09 -10.70
C ASP A 626 11.37 6.99 -11.20
N GLU A 627 10.28 6.35 -11.65
CA GLU A 627 9.02 6.96 -12.08
C GLU A 627 7.87 5.97 -11.88
N PHE A 628 6.65 6.48 -11.80
CA PHE A 628 5.47 5.68 -11.50
C PHE A 628 4.19 6.28 -12.08
N LEU A 629 3.09 5.54 -12.04
CA LEU A 629 1.76 6.03 -12.35
C LEU A 629 0.98 6.29 -11.06
N PHE A 630 0.30 7.43 -10.98
CA PHE A 630 -0.77 7.67 -10.02
C PHE A 630 -2.12 7.41 -10.71
N GLY A 631 -2.85 6.40 -10.23
CA GLY A 631 -3.94 5.82 -11.01
C GLY A 631 -3.45 5.23 -12.34
N SER A 632 -4.29 5.26 -13.37
CA SER A 632 -3.94 4.78 -14.72
C SER A 632 -3.44 5.88 -15.66
N ASP A 633 -3.59 7.15 -15.30
CA ASP A 633 -3.57 8.26 -16.25
C ASP A 633 -2.48 9.32 -16.00
N LEU A 634 -1.87 9.36 -14.81
CA LEU A 634 -0.84 10.33 -14.46
C LEU A 634 0.52 9.62 -14.27
N LEU A 635 1.44 9.81 -15.20
CA LEU A 635 2.84 9.40 -15.04
C LEU A 635 3.62 10.50 -14.34
N VAL A 636 4.29 10.16 -13.26
CA VAL A 636 5.04 11.06 -12.39
C VAL A 636 6.52 10.66 -12.41
N ALA A 637 7.38 11.59 -12.82
CA ALA A 637 8.83 11.41 -12.87
C ALA A 637 9.54 12.43 -11.97
N PRO A 638 9.72 12.13 -10.67
CA PRO A 638 10.30 13.07 -9.71
C PRO A 638 11.74 13.44 -10.04
N VAL A 639 12.16 14.61 -9.60
CA VAL A 639 13.58 15.01 -9.62
C VAL A 639 14.29 14.34 -8.44
N LEU A 640 15.29 13.51 -8.69
CA LEU A 640 15.91 12.60 -7.73
C LEU A 640 17.38 12.93 -7.40
N ARG A 641 17.85 14.12 -7.80
CA ARG A 641 19.20 14.62 -7.49
C ARG A 641 19.20 16.13 -7.33
N GLU A 642 20.06 16.61 -6.46
CA GLU A 642 20.24 18.02 -6.22
C GLU A 642 20.70 18.78 -7.46
N GLY A 643 20.17 19.99 -7.68
CA GLY A 643 20.56 20.87 -8.75
C GLY A 643 20.32 20.35 -10.17
N ALA A 644 19.44 19.35 -10.34
CA ALA A 644 19.18 18.80 -11.67
C ALA A 644 18.48 19.83 -12.56
N GLY A 645 19.02 20.03 -13.78
CA GLY A 645 18.41 20.86 -14.83
C GLY A 645 17.59 20.07 -15.86
N ASP A 646 17.64 18.75 -15.80
CA ASP A 646 16.92 17.83 -16.67
C ASP A 646 16.57 16.52 -15.98
N ARG A 647 15.66 15.74 -16.59
CA ARG A 647 15.19 14.42 -16.16
C ARG A 647 14.91 13.54 -17.37
N GLU A 648 15.54 12.38 -17.43
CA GLU A 648 15.15 11.33 -18.38
C GLU A 648 13.85 10.69 -17.93
N VAL A 649 12.85 10.64 -18.81
CA VAL A 649 11.53 10.05 -18.53
C VAL A 649 11.19 9.04 -19.61
N TYR A 650 10.89 7.82 -19.24
CA TYR A 650 10.37 6.82 -20.17
C TYR A 650 8.84 6.94 -20.24
N LEU A 651 8.32 7.19 -21.42
CA LEU A 651 6.88 7.19 -21.66
C LEU A 651 6.48 5.86 -22.32
N PRO A 652 5.65 5.01 -21.70
CA PRO A 652 5.13 3.79 -22.32
C PRO A 652 4.28 4.04 -23.57
N ALA A 653 3.83 2.98 -24.24
CA ALA A 653 3.07 3.09 -25.48
C ALA A 653 1.86 4.02 -25.39
N GLY A 654 1.64 4.82 -26.44
CA GLY A 654 0.54 5.78 -26.56
C GLY A 654 1.03 7.22 -26.66
N ASP A 655 0.09 8.13 -26.71
CA ASP A 655 0.36 9.57 -26.62
C ASP A 655 0.35 10.02 -25.17
N TRP A 656 1.27 10.90 -24.82
CA TRP A 656 1.39 11.52 -23.51
C TRP A 656 1.37 13.03 -23.62
N TYR A 657 0.87 13.72 -22.63
CA TYR A 657 0.75 15.16 -22.61
C TYR A 657 1.37 15.73 -21.34
N ASP A 658 2.28 16.71 -21.49
CA ASP A 658 2.77 17.47 -20.33
C ASP A 658 1.59 18.06 -19.55
N TYR A 659 1.54 17.78 -18.26
CA TYR A 659 0.42 18.20 -17.40
C TYR A 659 0.24 19.73 -17.39
N TYR A 660 1.35 20.49 -17.35
CA TYR A 660 1.33 21.93 -17.19
C TYR A 660 1.09 22.67 -18.52
N ARG A 661 1.79 22.24 -19.58
CA ARG A 661 1.80 22.92 -20.88
C ARG A 661 0.87 22.27 -21.91
N GLY A 662 0.54 20.99 -21.71
CA GLY A 662 -0.26 20.22 -22.65
C GLY A 662 0.45 19.84 -23.94
N TRP A 663 1.80 19.92 -23.98
CA TRP A 663 2.58 19.48 -25.12
C TRP A 663 2.50 17.97 -25.26
N ARG A 664 2.35 17.51 -26.51
CA ARG A 664 2.28 16.09 -26.84
C ARG A 664 3.66 15.48 -26.93
N PHE A 665 3.81 14.30 -26.33
CA PHE A 665 4.98 13.43 -26.41
C PHE A 665 4.55 12.06 -26.92
N GLU A 666 5.41 11.46 -27.75
CA GLU A 666 5.20 10.12 -28.27
C GLU A 666 5.75 9.08 -27.29
N GLY A 667 4.98 8.01 -27.05
CA GLY A 667 5.39 6.93 -26.16
C GLY A 667 6.37 5.93 -26.78
N ARG A 668 6.70 4.89 -26.02
CA ARG A 668 7.74 3.86 -26.27
C ARG A 668 9.13 4.44 -26.45
N ARG A 669 9.43 5.51 -25.73
CA ARG A 669 10.76 6.13 -25.78
C ARG A 669 11.08 6.95 -24.53
N THR A 670 12.38 7.11 -24.28
CA THR A 670 12.88 8.03 -23.25
C THR A 670 12.99 9.43 -23.82
N HIS A 671 12.51 10.41 -23.05
CA HIS A 671 12.62 11.84 -23.34
C HIS A 671 13.51 12.51 -22.29
N LEU A 672 14.38 13.41 -22.71
CA LEU A 672 15.09 14.31 -21.82
C LEU A 672 14.23 15.56 -21.61
N VAL A 673 13.71 15.73 -20.41
CA VAL A 673 12.77 16.79 -20.03
C VAL A 673 13.49 17.85 -19.21
N PRO A 674 13.53 19.12 -19.65
CA PRO A 674 14.05 20.20 -18.83
C PRO A 674 13.22 20.36 -17.55
N VAL A 675 13.89 20.51 -16.41
CA VAL A 675 13.24 20.71 -15.11
C VAL A 675 13.70 22.02 -14.47
N THR A 676 12.78 22.62 -13.74
CA THR A 676 13.00 23.83 -12.93
C THR A 676 12.51 23.55 -11.50
N MET A 677 12.74 24.47 -10.58
CA MET A 677 12.26 24.33 -9.21
C MET A 677 10.72 24.37 -9.06
N GLU A 678 10.02 24.95 -10.04
CA GLU A 678 8.56 25.14 -9.94
C GLU A 678 7.76 23.85 -9.96
N ALA A 679 8.28 22.78 -10.63
CA ALA A 679 7.52 21.53 -10.79
C ALA A 679 8.42 20.34 -11.09
N ILE A 680 7.89 19.15 -10.80
CA ILE A 680 8.43 17.88 -11.32
C ILE A 680 7.72 17.52 -12.63
N PRO A 681 8.35 16.76 -13.56
CA PRO A 681 7.67 16.27 -14.75
C PRO A 681 6.47 15.37 -14.39
N VAL A 682 5.32 15.74 -14.92
CA VAL A 682 4.07 14.96 -14.84
C VAL A 682 3.46 14.90 -16.23
N PHE A 683 3.09 13.70 -16.66
CA PHE A 683 2.48 13.46 -17.96
C PHE A 683 1.11 12.84 -17.81
N VAL A 684 0.18 13.28 -18.63
CA VAL A 684 -1.18 12.74 -18.69
C VAL A 684 -1.30 11.85 -19.91
N ARG A 685 -1.84 10.66 -19.73
CA ARG A 685 -2.04 9.70 -20.83
C ARG A 685 -3.06 10.24 -21.84
N GLY A 686 -2.80 10.02 -23.12
CA GLY A 686 -3.80 10.26 -24.16
C GLY A 686 -5.08 9.48 -23.91
N GLY A 687 -6.21 10.16 -24.00
CA GLY A 687 -7.52 9.61 -23.66
C GLY A 687 -7.99 9.85 -22.22
N ALA A 688 -7.15 10.32 -21.34
CA ALA A 688 -7.53 10.58 -19.96
C ALA A 688 -8.62 11.65 -19.82
N PHE A 689 -9.48 11.45 -18.82
CA PHE A 689 -10.33 12.47 -18.23
C PHE A 689 -9.80 12.78 -16.85
N LEU A 690 -9.14 13.91 -16.68
CA LEU A 690 -8.55 14.30 -15.40
C LEU A 690 -9.52 15.19 -14.64
N PHE A 691 -9.96 14.72 -13.48
CA PHE A 691 -10.96 15.41 -12.63
C PHE A 691 -10.27 16.33 -11.64
N ARG A 692 -10.61 17.61 -11.69
CA ARG A 692 -10.04 18.67 -10.87
C ARG A 692 -11.10 19.60 -10.31
N GLN A 693 -10.70 20.42 -9.36
CA GLN A 693 -11.52 21.51 -8.80
C GLN A 693 -10.67 22.76 -8.53
N PRO A 694 -11.27 23.92 -8.23
CA PRO A 694 -10.53 25.05 -7.70
C PRO A 694 -9.89 24.72 -6.35
N VAL A 695 -8.76 25.36 -6.05
CA VAL A 695 -8.09 25.23 -4.74
C VAL A 695 -9.04 25.62 -3.61
N VAL A 696 -9.09 24.79 -2.58
CA VAL A 696 -9.79 25.02 -1.30
C VAL A 696 -8.80 24.96 -0.15
N GLN A 697 -9.11 25.55 1.00
CA GLN A 697 -8.18 25.55 2.13
C GLN A 697 -8.22 24.27 2.96
N HIS A 698 -9.31 23.51 2.87
CA HIS A 698 -9.46 22.17 3.43
C HIS A 698 -10.58 21.42 2.70
N THR A 699 -10.62 20.11 2.85
CA THR A 699 -11.58 19.23 2.13
C THR A 699 -13.04 19.50 2.45
N GLY A 700 -13.34 20.10 3.61
CA GLY A 700 -14.70 20.52 3.98
C GLY A 700 -15.30 21.60 3.07
N GLU A 701 -14.48 22.34 2.31
CA GLU A 701 -14.94 23.39 1.38
C GLU A 701 -15.23 22.90 -0.04
N MET A 702 -15.08 21.60 -0.34
CA MET A 702 -15.23 21.05 -1.68
C MET A 702 -16.66 21.07 -2.20
N SER A 703 -17.65 21.02 -1.30
CA SER A 703 -19.06 20.94 -1.69
C SER A 703 -19.49 22.15 -2.54
N GLY A 704 -20.14 21.91 -3.68
CA GLY A 704 -20.63 22.95 -4.58
C GLY A 704 -19.55 23.64 -5.43
N ARG A 705 -18.28 23.28 -5.27
CA ARG A 705 -17.21 23.82 -6.14
C ARG A 705 -17.36 23.29 -7.57
N PRO A 706 -17.03 24.09 -8.58
CA PRO A 706 -17.05 23.63 -9.96
C PRO A 706 -16.16 22.41 -10.19
N LEU A 707 -16.67 21.42 -10.92
CA LEU A 707 -15.89 20.31 -11.43
C LEU A 707 -15.21 20.72 -12.75
N ARG A 708 -13.91 20.57 -12.81
CA ARG A 708 -13.12 20.80 -14.04
C ARG A 708 -12.67 19.44 -14.59
N VAL A 709 -13.00 19.16 -15.83
CA VAL A 709 -12.72 17.89 -16.50
C VAL A 709 -11.79 18.16 -17.68
N ALA A 710 -10.49 17.91 -17.47
CA ALA A 710 -9.54 18.04 -18.57
C ALA A 710 -9.58 16.77 -19.43
N VAL A 711 -9.81 16.94 -20.74
CA VAL A 711 -10.01 15.86 -21.73
C VAL A 711 -8.82 15.83 -22.68
N PHE A 712 -8.05 14.76 -22.61
CA PHE A 712 -6.87 14.55 -23.46
C PHE A 712 -7.21 13.73 -24.72
N PRO A 713 -6.62 14.04 -25.87
CA PRO A 713 -7.04 13.43 -27.13
C PRO A 713 -6.85 11.91 -27.19
N ALA A 714 -7.88 11.21 -27.65
CA ALA A 714 -7.84 9.83 -28.13
C ALA A 714 -9.02 9.56 -29.08
N ALA A 715 -8.92 8.56 -29.95
CA ALA A 715 -10.02 8.16 -30.83
C ALA A 715 -11.25 7.72 -30.02
N ARG A 716 -11.03 6.92 -28.98
CA ARG A 716 -12.03 6.52 -27.98
C ARG A 716 -11.35 6.30 -26.63
N SER A 717 -12.01 6.73 -25.56
CA SER A 717 -11.61 6.41 -24.20
C SER A 717 -12.75 6.62 -23.22
N GLU A 718 -12.59 6.10 -22.01
CA GLU A 718 -13.51 6.32 -20.90
C GLU A 718 -12.80 6.39 -19.56
N SER A 719 -13.36 7.13 -18.63
CA SER A 719 -12.95 7.24 -17.23
C SER A 719 -14.19 7.33 -16.32
N SER A 720 -13.99 7.21 -15.02
CA SER A 720 -15.05 7.25 -14.03
C SER A 720 -14.71 8.20 -12.89
N LEU A 721 -15.61 9.10 -12.57
CA LEU A 721 -15.56 9.95 -11.38
C LEU A 721 -16.38 9.33 -10.26
N TYR A 722 -15.78 9.21 -9.08
CA TYR A 722 -16.45 8.79 -7.87
C TYR A 722 -16.59 9.93 -6.87
N GLU A 723 -17.76 10.06 -6.27
CA GLU A 723 -18.05 11.05 -5.24
C GLU A 723 -19.06 10.50 -4.20
N ASP A 724 -18.94 10.95 -2.96
CA ASP A 724 -19.86 10.68 -1.87
C ASP A 724 -19.81 11.80 -0.80
N ALA A 725 -20.37 11.58 0.38
CA ALA A 725 -20.34 12.55 1.48
C ALA A 725 -18.93 12.83 2.05
N GLY A 726 -17.95 11.95 1.78
CA GLY A 726 -16.53 12.12 2.14
C GLY A 726 -16.11 11.56 3.50
N GLU A 727 -16.97 11.55 4.49
CA GLU A 727 -16.61 11.12 5.87
C GLU A 727 -17.45 9.93 6.36
N GLY A 728 -18.71 9.82 5.92
CA GLY A 728 -19.66 8.83 6.40
C GLY A 728 -19.52 7.46 5.73
N VAL A 729 -20.13 6.45 6.34
CA VAL A 729 -20.14 5.05 5.85
C VAL A 729 -21.28 4.74 4.88
N GLY A 730 -22.16 5.71 4.58
CA GLY A 730 -23.33 5.52 3.71
C GLY A 730 -23.01 4.99 2.30
N TYR A 731 -21.78 5.20 1.81
CA TYR A 731 -21.33 4.66 0.52
C TYR A 731 -21.44 3.12 0.45
N ARG A 732 -21.28 2.42 1.56
CA ARG A 732 -21.45 0.96 1.65
C ARG A 732 -22.89 0.51 1.41
N GLN A 733 -23.84 1.44 1.55
CA GLN A 733 -25.29 1.23 1.36
C GLN A 733 -25.79 1.89 0.06
N GLY A 734 -24.88 2.22 -0.88
CA GLY A 734 -25.22 2.83 -2.15
C GLY A 734 -25.31 4.35 -2.14
N ALA A 735 -25.03 5.05 -1.02
CA ALA A 735 -25.00 6.51 -0.96
C ALA A 735 -23.69 7.06 -1.54
N TYR A 736 -23.50 6.88 -2.83
CA TYR A 736 -22.40 7.43 -3.65
C TYR A 736 -22.93 7.88 -5.02
N SER A 737 -22.07 8.56 -5.78
CA SER A 737 -22.24 8.88 -7.20
C SER A 737 -21.01 8.38 -7.95
N ARG A 738 -21.20 7.44 -8.87
CA ARG A 738 -20.17 7.07 -9.85
C ARG A 738 -20.68 7.41 -11.24
N ARG A 739 -19.91 8.25 -11.96
CA ARG A 739 -20.30 8.71 -13.30
C ARG A 739 -19.24 8.32 -14.32
N ARG A 740 -19.71 7.72 -15.40
CA ARG A 740 -18.89 7.43 -16.58
C ARG A 740 -18.77 8.66 -17.45
N PHE A 741 -17.54 8.94 -17.90
CA PHE A 741 -17.19 9.93 -18.92
C PHE A 741 -16.53 9.19 -20.08
N ALA A 742 -16.99 9.43 -21.30
CA ALA A 742 -16.42 8.81 -22.49
C ALA A 742 -16.24 9.83 -23.60
N GLN A 743 -15.18 9.66 -24.40
CA GLN A 743 -14.98 10.45 -25.61
C GLN A 743 -14.94 9.59 -26.85
N LYS A 744 -15.41 10.16 -27.95
CA LYS A 744 -15.26 9.66 -29.31
C LYS A 744 -14.80 10.80 -30.20
N ARG A 745 -13.75 10.55 -30.99
CA ARG A 745 -13.27 11.47 -32.03
C ARG A 745 -13.44 10.83 -33.39
N ASP A 746 -13.99 11.61 -34.32
CA ASP A 746 -14.17 11.26 -35.72
C ASP A 746 -13.69 12.45 -36.56
N GLY A 747 -12.42 12.39 -37.00
CA GLY A 747 -11.71 13.55 -37.50
C GLY A 747 -11.67 14.66 -36.43
N ASP A 748 -12.07 15.87 -36.82
CA ASP A 748 -12.13 17.04 -35.93
C ASP A 748 -13.40 17.07 -35.04
N ARG A 749 -14.39 16.20 -35.31
CA ARG A 749 -15.59 16.10 -34.48
C ARG A 749 -15.26 15.37 -33.17
N VAL A 750 -15.58 16.00 -32.05
CA VAL A 750 -15.42 15.41 -30.72
C VAL A 750 -16.76 15.29 -30.02
N THR A 751 -17.04 14.11 -29.48
CA THR A 751 -18.24 13.84 -28.68
C THR A 751 -17.81 13.38 -27.30
N ILE A 752 -18.31 14.05 -26.25
CA ILE A 752 -18.14 13.67 -24.84
C ILE A 752 -19.49 13.16 -24.34
N GLU A 753 -19.56 11.93 -23.90
CA GLU A 753 -20.74 11.33 -23.28
C GLU A 753 -20.54 11.31 -21.77
N VAL A 754 -21.49 11.88 -21.03
CA VAL A 754 -21.51 11.83 -19.57
C VAL A 754 -22.70 10.99 -19.16
N GLY A 755 -22.44 9.87 -18.52
CA GLY A 755 -23.49 8.94 -18.07
C GLY A 755 -24.32 9.49 -16.91
N ALA A 756 -25.47 8.89 -16.66
CA ALA A 756 -26.19 9.10 -15.42
C ALA A 756 -25.38 8.55 -14.23
N PRO A 757 -25.40 9.20 -13.05
CA PRO A 757 -24.68 8.70 -11.90
C PRO A 757 -25.32 7.42 -11.34
N GLU A 758 -24.49 6.41 -11.11
CA GLU A 758 -24.83 5.24 -10.30
C GLU A 758 -24.89 5.63 -8.82
N GLY A 759 -25.69 4.92 -8.02
CA GLY A 759 -25.86 5.18 -6.58
C GLY A 759 -26.86 6.30 -6.30
N SER A 760 -27.13 6.55 -5.01
CA SER A 760 -28.20 7.44 -4.54
C SER A 760 -27.74 8.85 -4.13
N TRP A 761 -26.45 9.05 -3.84
CA TRP A 761 -25.93 10.36 -3.46
C TRP A 761 -25.77 11.28 -4.67
N ARG A 762 -25.98 12.57 -4.45
CA ARG A 762 -25.81 13.59 -5.50
C ARG A 762 -24.95 14.73 -4.97
N PRO A 763 -24.00 15.28 -5.79
CA PRO A 763 -23.26 16.47 -5.44
C PRO A 763 -24.17 17.67 -5.27
N ALA A 764 -23.75 18.63 -4.44
CA ALA A 764 -24.42 19.93 -4.40
C ALA A 764 -24.42 20.59 -5.79
N PRO A 765 -25.40 21.43 -6.11
CA PRO A 765 -25.48 22.11 -7.40
C PRO A 765 -24.19 22.87 -7.73
N ARG A 766 -23.58 22.54 -8.86
CA ARG A 766 -22.30 23.10 -9.33
C ARG A 766 -22.26 23.23 -10.84
N ASP A 767 -21.24 23.91 -11.34
CA ASP A 767 -20.91 23.92 -12.76
C ASP A 767 -19.90 22.79 -13.08
N VAL A 768 -19.97 22.29 -14.33
CA VAL A 768 -18.95 21.42 -14.93
C VAL A 768 -18.29 22.18 -16.05
N VAL A 769 -16.96 22.21 -16.07
CA VAL A 769 -16.14 22.84 -17.10
C VAL A 769 -15.27 21.78 -17.77
N PHE A 770 -15.57 21.46 -19.02
CA PHE A 770 -14.71 20.62 -19.85
C PHE A 770 -13.59 21.46 -20.45
N GLU A 771 -12.36 20.98 -20.35
CA GLU A 771 -11.15 21.56 -20.86
C GLU A 771 -10.58 20.64 -21.94
N LEU A 772 -10.96 20.89 -23.21
CA LEU A 772 -10.59 19.99 -24.30
C LEU A 772 -9.32 20.50 -24.99
N ARG A 773 -8.36 19.57 -25.12
CA ARG A 773 -7.10 19.79 -25.83
C ARG A 773 -7.12 19.15 -27.23
N GLY A 774 -6.30 19.65 -28.14
CA GLY A 774 -6.18 19.11 -29.49
C GLY A 774 -7.50 19.17 -30.30
N VAL A 775 -8.26 20.22 -30.10
CA VAL A 775 -9.51 20.50 -30.84
C VAL A 775 -9.28 21.74 -31.67
N GLY A 776 -9.67 21.73 -32.95
CA GLY A 776 -9.66 22.90 -33.82
C GLY A 776 -10.67 23.97 -33.36
N GLU A 777 -10.76 25.09 -34.13
CA GLU A 777 -11.80 26.10 -33.88
C GLU A 777 -13.17 25.50 -34.25
N PRO A 778 -14.12 25.34 -33.30
CA PRO A 778 -15.40 24.73 -33.61
C PRO A 778 -16.35 25.70 -34.30
N SER A 779 -17.07 25.22 -35.30
CA SER A 779 -18.19 25.94 -35.89
C SER A 779 -19.41 25.94 -34.99
N ARG A 780 -19.55 24.84 -34.19
CA ARG A 780 -20.69 24.66 -33.29
C ARG A 780 -20.31 23.80 -32.08
N VAL A 781 -20.79 24.21 -30.94
CA VAL A 781 -20.73 23.40 -29.70
C VAL A 781 -22.18 23.23 -29.19
N THR A 782 -22.55 21.98 -28.87
CA THR A 782 -23.89 21.64 -28.33
C THR A 782 -23.75 20.84 -27.03
N ALA A 783 -24.76 20.99 -26.17
CA ALA A 783 -24.89 20.15 -24.96
C ALA A 783 -26.35 19.67 -24.81
N GLY A 784 -26.55 18.33 -24.76
CA GLY A 784 -27.87 17.71 -24.76
C GLY A 784 -28.73 18.13 -25.96
N GLY A 785 -28.11 18.35 -27.13
CA GLY A 785 -28.76 18.82 -28.36
C GLY A 785 -28.94 20.34 -28.47
N ALA A 786 -28.80 21.11 -27.37
CA ALA A 786 -28.93 22.56 -27.40
C ALA A 786 -27.60 23.21 -27.79
N SER A 787 -27.66 24.23 -28.70
CA SER A 787 -26.46 24.99 -29.10
C SER A 787 -26.01 25.92 -27.98
N LEU A 788 -24.70 25.95 -27.72
CA LEU A 788 -24.07 26.81 -26.72
C LEU A 788 -23.51 28.08 -27.40
N ALA A 789 -23.65 29.22 -26.73
CA ALA A 789 -23.07 30.47 -27.19
C ALA A 789 -21.56 30.50 -27.03
N ARG A 790 -20.85 31.04 -28.03
CA ARG A 790 -19.46 31.45 -27.87
C ARG A 790 -19.42 32.72 -27.01
N LEU A 791 -18.59 32.74 -26.00
CA LEU A 791 -18.48 33.82 -25.03
C LEU A 791 -17.01 34.26 -24.90
N GLU A 792 -16.80 35.53 -24.56
CA GLU A 792 -15.50 35.96 -24.05
C GLU A 792 -15.21 35.31 -22.68
N ALA A 793 -13.92 35.04 -22.39
CA ALA A 793 -13.51 34.33 -21.16
C ALA A 793 -14.08 34.95 -19.86
N PRO A 794 -14.13 36.28 -19.65
CA PRO A 794 -14.75 36.88 -18.46
C PRO A 794 -16.26 36.60 -18.38
N ARG A 795 -16.96 36.56 -19.49
CA ARG A 795 -18.40 36.24 -19.54
C ARG A 795 -18.69 34.78 -19.25
N LEU A 796 -17.82 33.84 -19.71
CA LEU A 796 -17.97 32.43 -19.43
C LEU A 796 -17.92 32.16 -17.90
N ALA A 797 -17.16 32.95 -17.15
CA ALA A 797 -17.09 32.82 -15.69
C ALA A 797 -18.45 33.03 -14.99
N THR A 798 -19.26 33.99 -15.48
CA THR A 798 -20.55 34.40 -14.87
C THR A 798 -21.77 33.75 -15.50
N GLU A 799 -21.72 33.42 -16.78
CA GLU A 799 -22.85 32.82 -17.50
C GLU A 799 -23.03 31.32 -17.09
N PRO A 800 -24.26 30.79 -17.07
CA PRO A 800 -24.55 29.43 -16.66
C PRO A 800 -24.09 28.37 -17.66
N ALA A 801 -23.94 28.72 -18.94
CA ALA A 801 -23.46 27.81 -19.98
C ALA A 801 -22.89 28.60 -21.16
N GLY A 802 -21.94 28.00 -21.86
CA GLY A 802 -21.27 28.58 -23.02
C GLY A 802 -19.93 27.94 -23.29
N TRP A 803 -19.24 28.45 -24.28
CA TRP A 803 -17.89 28.00 -24.57
C TRP A 803 -16.96 29.17 -24.96
N THR A 804 -15.66 28.97 -24.74
CA THR A 804 -14.61 29.92 -25.18
C THR A 804 -13.35 29.13 -25.49
N ARG A 805 -12.39 29.79 -26.15
CA ARG A 805 -11.06 29.25 -26.37
C ARG A 805 -10.04 30.10 -25.63
N THR A 806 -9.13 29.45 -24.91
CA THR A 806 -8.01 30.16 -24.25
C THR A 806 -6.92 30.52 -25.24
N ASP A 807 -6.03 31.44 -24.87
CA ASP A 807 -4.84 31.83 -25.66
C ASP A 807 -3.88 30.63 -25.88
N GLN A 808 -3.95 29.63 -24.98
CA GLN A 808 -3.21 28.37 -25.09
C GLN A 808 -3.89 27.33 -25.98
N GLY A 809 -5.00 27.69 -26.64
CA GLY A 809 -5.70 26.81 -27.57
C GLY A 809 -6.59 25.75 -26.89
N VAL A 810 -6.85 25.83 -25.59
CA VAL A 810 -7.76 24.92 -24.87
C VAL A 810 -9.20 25.40 -25.09
N LEU A 811 -10.08 24.49 -25.54
CA LEU A 811 -11.51 24.77 -25.65
C LEU A 811 -12.16 24.53 -24.27
N LEU A 812 -12.74 25.57 -23.70
CA LEU A 812 -13.52 25.50 -22.44
C LEU A 812 -15.02 25.42 -22.78
N VAL A 813 -15.70 24.40 -22.26
CA VAL A 813 -17.17 24.24 -22.37
C VAL A 813 -17.74 24.18 -20.98
N LYS A 814 -18.49 25.20 -20.57
CA LYS A 814 -19.13 25.31 -19.25
C LYS A 814 -20.60 24.96 -19.32
N LEU A 815 -21.07 24.16 -18.39
CA LEU A 815 -22.47 23.76 -18.22
C LEU A 815 -22.82 23.69 -16.74
N ARG A 816 -24.14 23.74 -16.44
CA ARG A 816 -24.64 23.30 -15.13
C ARG A 816 -24.56 21.77 -15.03
N ASP A 817 -24.06 21.23 -13.93
CA ASP A 817 -24.03 19.78 -13.66
C ASP A 817 -25.48 19.25 -13.61
N ARG A 818 -25.69 18.07 -14.18
CA ARG A 818 -27.01 17.42 -14.28
C ARG A 818 -26.95 16.00 -13.78
N ALA A 819 -28.04 15.53 -13.18
CA ALA A 819 -28.17 14.12 -12.76
C ALA A 819 -28.42 13.16 -13.92
N GLU A 820 -28.97 13.65 -15.04
CA GLU A 820 -29.24 12.85 -16.22
C GLU A 820 -28.01 12.69 -17.08
N ALA A 821 -27.99 11.65 -17.91
CA ALA A 821 -26.97 11.49 -18.95
C ALA A 821 -27.12 12.64 -19.99
N PHE A 822 -25.97 13.10 -20.48
CA PHE A 822 -25.92 14.11 -21.54
C PHE A 822 -24.70 13.96 -22.43
N THR A 823 -24.76 14.60 -23.58
CA THR A 823 -23.66 14.61 -24.56
C THR A 823 -23.23 16.03 -24.85
N VAL A 824 -21.92 16.28 -24.90
CA VAL A 824 -21.33 17.50 -25.45
C VAL A 824 -20.75 17.17 -26.81
N SER A 825 -21.18 17.86 -27.85
CA SER A 825 -20.66 17.67 -29.22
C SER A 825 -19.98 18.93 -29.70
N ILE A 826 -18.79 18.78 -30.25
CA ILE A 826 -17.97 19.81 -30.84
C ILE A 826 -17.85 19.50 -32.33
N GLU A 827 -18.34 20.39 -33.17
CA GLU A 827 -18.33 20.26 -34.63
C GLU A 827 -17.25 21.19 -35.21
N PRO A 828 -16.46 20.71 -36.17
CA PRO A 828 -15.42 21.51 -36.79
C PRO A 828 -15.95 22.75 -37.57
#